data_4e3cc2d2cfaeb91bd9d2c7f18bac2b56
#
_entry.id   4e3cc2d2cfaeb91bd9d2c7f18bac2b56
#
_cell.length_a   1.000
_cell.length_b   1.000
_cell.length_c   1.000
_cell.angle_alpha   90.00
_cell.angle_beta   90.00
_cell.angle_gamma   90.00
#
_symmetry.space_group_name_H-M   'P 1'
#
loop_
_entity.id
_entity.type
_entity.pdbx_description
1 polymer ?
#
loop_
_entity_poly.entity_id
_entity_poly.type
_entity_poly.pdbx_seq_one_letter_code
_entity_poly.pdbx_strand_id
1 'polypeptide(L)'
;MKKLLVFLAGLICALQLMGCEGPAQPDFVVPIPKPEQPEQNEQPEEETPDTPESPTPTPQGGRIIVGYATYWETRLPDPTLLTHINYAFALIKSDFESLDVKKPDRLKKVVALKNQNPDLKVVLSVGGWGAGNFSEMAGDANHRRKFAENCLAAVKTYGLDGIDIDWEYPSSSSAGISASPLDVNNFTLLMKDLREVLGPDKLVTIATYAGVKYYDLRSCEQYLDFINIMTYDMGRPPYHHSALYSSSKTKNSCLESVEKHHNAGVPYEKLVLGVPFYGKPAEGESIDYIELVSNYFGKYTRRWDSVSKVPYLVDGSGTMVICYDDAESLAFKADFIKEKGLLGAMYWSIEADDKDWTLSKALASALLGNGTPEEPENPEDDGLPTYQVTSQYMQDYMDQVSYAGITYKDKTTTYIRNFPGGGPGEADIPPSVMLEWDLNGYSGKTTLKVWDNEWSREYSLSAGTSKQELLNLVPNTKYNYTVTGSDNTVVAEGAFRTKGSIHQVYFSNNVRNGRDLGGWKTLDGKTVAYRKLYRGGAVRIDDKGKTEWKALGIKADLDLREAGAASKSPAGSDMAFICPGFPRGYKDMMTSYSSGVKECFTFIAECLRNDKPVFIHCSAGRDRTGTIAMLTLGLLGVDEGDLGKDYELTYFSPEGWSMSYDDNGKAFYDHTRNVSTFRGACEYVWSFKAKTFAENVEKYLLSIGVSQQDINDIRSIMLK
;
A
#
# COMPACT_ATOMS: atom_id res chain seq x y z
N MET A 1 6.69 -57.62 -27.07
CA MET A 1 7.70 -58.03 -28.05
C MET A 1 8.32 -56.80 -28.68
N LYS A 2 9.54 -56.65 -28.38
CA LYS A 2 10.69 -56.35 -29.25
C LYS A 2 10.59 -55.00 -29.95
N LYS A 3 11.40 -54.08 -29.49
CA LYS A 3 12.81 -53.87 -29.87
C LYS A 3 12.89 -52.86 -31.01
N LEU A 4 13.73 -51.95 -31.16
CA LEU A 4 15.02 -51.61 -30.57
C LEU A 4 15.63 -50.53 -31.47
N LEU A 5 16.25 -49.55 -30.92
CA LEU A 5 17.64 -49.10 -31.23
C LEU A 5 17.88 -48.50 -32.65
N VAL A 6 18.72 -47.60 -32.94
CA VAL A 6 19.94 -47.09 -32.28
C VAL A 6 20.65 -46.11 -33.25
N PHE A 7 21.42 -45.19 -32.72
CA PHE A 7 22.72 -44.65 -33.10
C PHE A 7 22.80 -43.61 -34.24
N LEU A 8 23.70 -42.73 -34.24
CA LEU A 8 24.82 -42.21 -33.45
C LEU A 8 25.44 -41.04 -34.22
N ALA A 9 25.91 -40.11 -33.48
CA ALA A 9 27.22 -39.46 -33.53
C ALA A 9 27.69 -38.90 -34.88
N GLY A 10 28.12 -37.72 -34.95
CA GLY A 10 29.30 -37.09 -34.33
C GLY A 10 30.19 -36.56 -35.41
N LEU A 11 30.73 -35.44 -35.35
CA LEU A 11 32.17 -35.20 -35.27
C LEU A 11 32.53 -33.72 -35.35
N ILE A 12 33.35 -33.36 -34.43
CA ILE A 12 34.17 -32.18 -34.27
C ILE A 12 35.10 -31.98 -35.49
N CYS A 13 35.34 -30.74 -35.92
CA CYS A 13 36.70 -30.32 -36.27
C CYS A 13 36.87 -28.77 -36.17
N ALA A 14 37.77 -28.41 -35.32
CA ALA A 14 38.39 -27.08 -35.23
C ALA A 14 39.54 -26.97 -36.24
N LEU A 15 39.84 -25.72 -36.67
CA LEU A 15 41.17 -25.19 -37.07
C LEU A 15 40.98 -23.73 -37.41
N GLN A 16 41.40 -22.83 -36.62
CA GLN A 16 42.68 -22.15 -36.47
C GLN A 16 43.13 -21.29 -37.67
N LEU A 17 43.17 -19.97 -37.38
CA LEU A 17 44.20 -18.98 -37.71
C LEU A 17 44.47 -18.60 -39.18
N MET A 18 44.26 -17.37 -39.54
CA MET A 18 45.34 -16.41 -39.81
C MET A 18 44.77 -15.03 -40.16
N GLY A 19 45.36 -14.02 -39.57
CA GLY A 19 45.03 -12.63 -39.76
C GLY A 19 45.61 -12.05 -41.08
N CYS A 20 45.08 -10.95 -41.48
CA CYS A 20 45.74 -9.92 -42.31
C CYS A 20 45.15 -8.57 -41.96
N GLU A 21 45.98 -7.71 -41.46
CA GLU A 21 45.75 -6.26 -41.36
C GLU A 21 45.78 -5.59 -42.75
N GLY A 22 44.97 -4.55 -42.93
CA GLY A 22 45.10 -3.66 -44.06
C GLY A 22 44.05 -2.54 -44.01
N PRO A 23 44.31 -1.34 -44.48
CA PRO A 23 44.49 -0.14 -43.66
C PRO A 23 43.23 0.74 -43.56
N ALA A 24 43.26 1.63 -42.56
CA ALA A 24 42.30 2.70 -42.30
C ALA A 24 42.11 3.65 -43.50
N GLN A 25 40.88 4.02 -43.80
CA GLN A 25 40.53 5.17 -44.57
C GLN A 25 39.61 6.12 -43.77
N PRO A 26 39.67 7.43 -44.03
CA PRO A 26 39.34 8.47 -43.10
C PRO A 26 37.86 8.87 -43.10
N ASP A 27 37.44 9.35 -41.91
CA ASP A 27 36.15 9.96 -41.65
C ASP A 27 35.85 11.14 -42.56
N PHE A 28 34.78 11.04 -43.34
CA PHE A 28 34.11 12.19 -43.95
C PHE A 28 32.94 12.61 -43.07
N VAL A 29 33.16 13.67 -42.29
CA VAL A 29 32.10 14.41 -41.60
C VAL A 29 31.47 15.36 -42.61
N VAL A 30 30.22 15.14 -42.97
CA VAL A 30 29.38 16.08 -43.71
C VAL A 30 28.66 16.98 -42.68
N PRO A 31 28.79 18.30 -42.72
CA PRO A 31 28.07 19.22 -41.85
C PRO A 31 26.59 19.29 -42.25
N ILE A 32 25.69 19.06 -41.29
CA ILE A 32 24.27 19.35 -41.46
C ILE A 32 24.05 20.84 -41.26
N PRO A 33 23.40 21.57 -42.23
CA PRO A 33 23.11 22.98 -42.05
C PRO A 33 22.00 23.20 -41.02
N LYS A 34 22.20 24.19 -40.14
CA LYS A 34 21.16 24.73 -39.25
C LYS A 34 20.03 25.34 -40.09
N PRO A 35 18.75 25.14 -39.71
CA PRO A 35 17.66 25.93 -40.30
C PRO A 35 17.70 27.37 -39.79
N GLU A 36 17.65 28.30 -40.71
CA GLU A 36 17.45 29.73 -40.45
C GLU A 36 16.03 29.99 -39.98
N GLN A 37 15.88 30.89 -39.00
CA GLN A 37 14.60 31.43 -38.56
C GLN A 37 14.04 32.36 -39.65
N PRO A 38 12.74 32.28 -39.98
CA PRO A 38 12.09 33.32 -40.77
C PRO A 38 11.65 34.49 -39.89
N GLU A 39 11.87 35.69 -40.43
CA GLU A 39 11.45 36.98 -39.88
C GLU A 39 9.93 37.08 -39.73
N GLN A 40 9.52 37.79 -38.71
CA GLN A 40 8.12 38.13 -38.40
C GLN A 40 7.57 39.06 -39.53
N ASN A 41 6.47 38.64 -40.14
CA ASN A 41 5.60 39.51 -40.93
C ASN A 41 4.21 39.47 -40.27
N GLU A 42 3.79 40.61 -39.73
CA GLU A 42 2.44 40.86 -39.24
C GLU A 42 1.45 40.81 -40.40
N GLN A 43 0.42 39.94 -40.28
CA GLN A 43 -0.82 40.07 -41.07
C GLN A 43 -2.03 39.65 -40.19
N PRO A 44 -3.23 40.09 -40.52
CA PRO A 44 -4.27 40.45 -39.55
C PRO A 44 -5.02 39.25 -39.00
N GLU A 45 -5.56 39.44 -37.79
CA GLU A 45 -6.41 38.50 -37.03
C GLU A 45 -7.62 38.03 -37.86
N GLU A 46 -7.60 36.77 -38.28
CA GLU A 46 -8.81 36.03 -38.67
C GLU A 46 -9.44 35.46 -37.40
N GLU A 47 -10.68 35.83 -37.10
CA GLU A 47 -11.50 35.27 -36.04
C GLU A 47 -11.59 33.76 -36.26
N THR A 48 -10.95 32.98 -35.36
CA THR A 48 -11.17 31.53 -35.26
C THR A 48 -12.53 31.30 -34.67
N PRO A 49 -13.33 30.34 -35.21
CA PRO A 49 -14.60 29.99 -34.61
C PRO A 49 -14.36 29.37 -33.24
N ASP A 50 -15.18 29.79 -32.25
CA ASP A 50 -15.24 29.32 -30.91
C ASP A 50 -15.13 27.80 -30.86
N THR A 51 -14.03 27.27 -30.33
CA THR A 51 -13.91 25.91 -29.90
C THR A 51 -14.83 25.78 -28.67
N PRO A 52 -15.81 24.88 -28.63
CA PRO A 52 -16.62 24.72 -27.44
C PRO A 52 -15.69 24.34 -26.29
N GLU A 53 -15.68 25.16 -25.25
CA GLU A 53 -15.04 24.83 -23.98
C GLU A 53 -15.51 23.44 -23.53
N SER A 54 -14.57 22.55 -23.28
CA SER A 54 -14.85 21.24 -22.69
C SER A 54 -15.58 21.44 -21.37
N PRO A 55 -16.79 20.90 -21.21
CA PRO A 55 -17.44 20.92 -19.92
C PRO A 55 -16.84 19.79 -19.07
N THR A 56 -15.98 20.14 -18.15
CA THR A 56 -15.61 19.25 -17.06
C THR A 56 -16.09 19.85 -15.77
N PRO A 57 -17.06 19.26 -15.11
CA PRO A 57 -17.08 19.26 -13.67
C PRO A 57 -16.33 18.01 -13.20
N THR A 58 -15.01 18.09 -13.14
CA THR A 58 -14.26 17.24 -12.23
C THR A 58 -14.69 17.65 -10.82
N PRO A 59 -15.18 16.72 -9.96
CA PRO A 59 -15.38 17.07 -8.56
C PRO A 59 -14.04 17.56 -8.02
N GLN A 60 -14.04 18.74 -7.41
CA GLN A 60 -12.84 19.28 -6.79
C GLN A 60 -12.29 18.24 -5.80
N GLY A 61 -11.18 17.57 -6.17
CA GLY A 61 -10.30 16.87 -5.25
C GLY A 61 -10.66 15.45 -4.84
N GLY A 62 -11.75 14.84 -5.27
CA GLY A 62 -12.14 13.48 -4.83
C GLY A 62 -11.94 12.40 -5.90
N ARG A 63 -11.34 11.26 -5.53
CA ARG A 63 -11.33 10.05 -6.36
C ARG A 63 -12.70 9.39 -6.38
N ILE A 64 -12.95 8.58 -7.42
CA ILE A 64 -14.22 7.88 -7.57
C ILE A 64 -14.08 6.37 -7.33
N ILE A 65 -15.18 5.75 -6.90
CA ILE A 65 -15.35 4.30 -6.87
C ILE A 65 -16.62 3.95 -7.65
N VAL A 66 -16.45 3.14 -8.69
CA VAL A 66 -17.52 2.67 -9.58
C VAL A 66 -17.78 1.19 -9.29
N GLY A 67 -18.96 0.81 -8.84
CA GLY A 67 -19.37 -0.59 -8.67
C GLY A 67 -20.36 -1.01 -9.74
N TYR A 68 -20.17 -2.18 -10.36
CA TYR A 68 -21.17 -2.75 -11.26
C TYR A 68 -22.21 -3.56 -10.49
N ALA A 69 -23.48 -3.12 -10.55
CA ALA A 69 -24.64 -3.82 -9.98
C ALA A 69 -25.30 -4.67 -11.04
N THR A 70 -25.29 -5.99 -10.88
CA THR A 70 -25.82 -6.92 -11.88
C THR A 70 -27.35 -7.06 -11.79
N TYR A 71 -28.05 -7.18 -12.94
CA TYR A 71 -29.50 -7.27 -12.96
C TYR A 71 -30.05 -8.60 -12.44
N TRP A 72 -29.24 -9.67 -12.46
CA TRP A 72 -29.67 -11.01 -12.04
C TRP A 72 -29.61 -11.22 -10.53
N GLU A 73 -28.88 -10.38 -9.80
CA GLU A 73 -28.77 -10.42 -8.36
C GLU A 73 -29.82 -9.53 -7.66
N THR A 74 -29.94 -9.66 -6.34
CA THR A 74 -30.95 -8.91 -5.56
C THR A 74 -30.34 -8.05 -4.45
N ARG A 75 -29.14 -8.37 -3.98
CA ARG A 75 -28.43 -7.64 -2.94
C ARG A 75 -28.13 -6.20 -3.38
N LEU A 76 -28.34 -5.24 -2.52
CA LEU A 76 -28.01 -3.83 -2.74
C LEU A 76 -26.76 -3.48 -1.96
N PRO A 77 -25.86 -2.64 -2.50
CA PRO A 77 -24.67 -2.19 -1.79
C PRO A 77 -25.00 -1.20 -0.67
N ASP A 78 -24.04 -0.98 0.22
CA ASP A 78 -24.00 0.22 1.04
C ASP A 78 -23.61 1.41 0.13
N PRO A 79 -24.49 2.38 -0.11
CA PRO A 79 -24.22 3.47 -1.05
C PRO A 79 -23.17 4.47 -0.55
N THR A 80 -22.79 4.40 0.73
CA THR A 80 -21.74 5.27 1.30
C THR A 80 -20.33 4.83 0.93
N LEU A 81 -20.18 3.59 0.44
CA LEU A 81 -18.91 3.01 -0.02
C LEU A 81 -18.61 3.28 -1.50
N LEU A 82 -19.49 3.99 -2.19
CA LEU A 82 -19.47 4.19 -3.64
C LEU A 82 -19.72 5.64 -4.02
N THR A 83 -19.13 6.08 -5.12
CA THR A 83 -19.51 7.34 -5.79
C THR A 83 -20.39 7.10 -7.00
N HIS A 84 -20.20 5.93 -7.67
CA HIS A 84 -20.94 5.57 -8.89
C HIS A 84 -21.40 4.12 -8.82
N ILE A 85 -22.60 3.86 -9.36
CA ILE A 85 -23.08 2.51 -9.63
C ILE A 85 -23.42 2.40 -11.12
N ASN A 86 -22.74 1.50 -11.82
CA ASN A 86 -23.09 1.11 -13.17
C ASN A 86 -24.07 -0.08 -13.11
N TYR A 87 -25.32 0.15 -13.49
CA TYR A 87 -26.33 -0.92 -13.53
C TYR A 87 -26.13 -1.80 -14.75
N ALA A 88 -25.74 -3.03 -14.56
CA ALA A 88 -25.39 -4.00 -15.60
C ALA A 88 -26.52 -5.04 -15.73
N PHE A 89 -27.30 -5.11 -16.81
CA PHE A 89 -27.12 -4.35 -18.06
C PHE A 89 -28.48 -3.99 -18.72
N ALA A 90 -28.44 -3.08 -19.70
CA ALA A 90 -29.38 -3.03 -20.77
C ALA A 90 -28.77 -3.66 -22.03
N LEU A 91 -29.60 -4.23 -22.91
CA LEU A 91 -29.16 -4.79 -24.17
C LEU A 91 -29.79 -4.02 -25.35
N ILE A 92 -29.11 -4.01 -26.50
CA ILE A 92 -29.64 -3.46 -27.75
C ILE A 92 -30.59 -4.49 -28.34
N LYS A 93 -31.82 -4.08 -28.68
CA LYS A 93 -32.78 -4.96 -29.32
C LYS A 93 -32.45 -5.23 -30.80
N SER A 94 -33.16 -6.17 -31.40
CA SER A 94 -32.99 -6.56 -32.82
C SER A 94 -33.40 -5.48 -33.84
N ASP A 95 -33.97 -4.37 -33.39
CA ASP A 95 -34.21 -3.18 -34.21
C ASP A 95 -32.97 -2.26 -34.31
N PHE A 96 -31.87 -2.60 -33.57
CA PHE A 96 -30.62 -1.88 -33.50
C PHE A 96 -30.73 -0.43 -32.96
N GLU A 97 -31.84 -0.10 -32.32
CA GLU A 97 -32.13 1.26 -31.81
C GLU A 97 -32.59 1.23 -30.36
N SER A 98 -33.48 0.30 -30.02
CA SER A 98 -34.18 0.27 -28.73
C SER A 98 -33.36 -0.47 -27.66
N LEU A 99 -33.54 -0.04 -26.40
CA LEU A 99 -32.95 -0.70 -25.22
C LEU A 99 -33.93 -1.73 -24.61
N ASP A 100 -33.35 -2.87 -24.20
CA ASP A 100 -34.00 -3.82 -23.31
C ASP A 100 -33.34 -3.66 -21.91
N VAL A 101 -33.88 -2.76 -21.09
CA VAL A 101 -33.41 -2.55 -19.72
C VAL A 101 -33.81 -3.75 -18.88
N LYS A 102 -32.81 -4.55 -18.44
CA LYS A 102 -33.09 -5.77 -17.68
C LYS A 102 -33.54 -5.42 -16.25
N LYS A 103 -34.60 -6.14 -15.79
CA LYS A 103 -35.14 -6.00 -14.42
C LYS A 103 -35.34 -4.52 -13.98
N PRO A 104 -36.15 -3.75 -14.66
CA PRO A 104 -36.29 -2.30 -14.40
C PRO A 104 -36.70 -1.97 -12.97
N ASP A 105 -37.39 -2.86 -12.25
CA ASP A 105 -37.74 -2.66 -10.85
C ASP A 105 -36.50 -2.76 -9.90
N ARG A 106 -35.52 -3.57 -10.28
CA ARG A 106 -34.22 -3.57 -9.56
C ARG A 106 -33.48 -2.27 -9.84
N LEU A 107 -33.41 -1.79 -11.08
CA LEU A 107 -32.81 -0.51 -11.44
C LEU A 107 -33.42 0.62 -10.60
N LYS A 108 -34.74 0.68 -10.45
CA LYS A 108 -35.43 1.68 -9.59
C LYS A 108 -34.96 1.59 -8.12
N LYS A 109 -34.74 0.36 -7.59
CA LYS A 109 -34.21 0.18 -6.24
C LYS A 109 -32.77 0.67 -6.12
N VAL A 110 -31.93 0.44 -7.14
CA VAL A 110 -30.56 0.95 -7.18
C VAL A 110 -30.56 2.49 -7.24
N VAL A 111 -31.41 3.09 -8.08
CA VAL A 111 -31.56 4.57 -8.14
C VAL A 111 -32.06 5.15 -6.81
N ALA A 112 -32.93 4.43 -6.10
CA ALA A 112 -33.43 4.86 -4.79
C ALA A 112 -32.35 4.95 -3.70
N LEU A 113 -31.16 4.36 -3.90
CA LEU A 113 -30.01 4.52 -3.01
C LEU A 113 -29.51 5.96 -2.93
N LYS A 114 -29.80 6.79 -3.93
CA LYS A 114 -29.57 8.25 -3.89
C LYS A 114 -30.29 8.94 -2.72
N ASN A 115 -31.33 8.36 -2.16
CA ASN A 115 -31.99 8.87 -0.96
C ASN A 115 -31.12 8.72 0.29
N GLN A 116 -30.15 7.79 0.29
CA GLN A 116 -29.20 7.55 1.38
C GLN A 116 -27.86 8.25 1.13
N ASN A 117 -27.46 8.37 -0.14
CA ASN A 117 -26.28 9.12 -0.58
C ASN A 117 -26.70 10.02 -1.77
N PRO A 118 -27.02 11.30 -1.54
CA PRO A 118 -27.47 12.21 -2.61
C PRO A 118 -26.42 12.47 -3.70
N ASP A 119 -25.13 12.30 -3.40
CA ASP A 119 -24.02 12.51 -4.33
C ASP A 119 -23.78 11.29 -5.24
N LEU A 120 -24.39 10.14 -4.93
CA LEU A 120 -24.26 8.90 -5.70
C LEU A 120 -24.76 9.09 -7.13
N LYS A 121 -23.92 8.73 -8.09
CA LYS A 121 -24.29 8.66 -9.52
C LYS A 121 -24.72 7.25 -9.88
N VAL A 122 -25.83 7.13 -10.59
CA VAL A 122 -26.32 5.84 -11.12
C VAL A 122 -26.34 5.91 -12.62
N VAL A 123 -25.58 5.06 -13.27
CA VAL A 123 -25.37 5.01 -14.71
C VAL A 123 -25.92 3.70 -15.25
N LEU A 124 -26.55 3.69 -16.42
CA LEU A 124 -26.99 2.47 -17.08
C LEU A 124 -25.87 1.95 -17.99
N SER A 125 -25.35 0.78 -17.68
CA SER A 125 -24.40 0.10 -18.57
C SER A 125 -25.16 -0.68 -19.64
N VAL A 126 -24.75 -0.47 -20.89
CA VAL A 126 -25.31 -1.14 -22.06
C VAL A 126 -24.25 -2.07 -22.63
N GLY A 127 -24.54 -3.37 -22.67
CA GLY A 127 -23.58 -4.35 -23.20
C GLY A 127 -23.33 -5.53 -22.30
N GLY A 128 -22.05 -5.83 -22.10
CA GLY A 128 -21.50 -6.98 -21.38
C GLY A 128 -21.11 -8.11 -22.34
N TRP A 129 -20.39 -9.11 -21.82
CA TRP A 129 -19.90 -10.25 -22.60
C TRP A 129 -21.03 -10.98 -23.32
N GLY A 130 -20.90 -11.10 -24.64
CA GLY A 130 -21.90 -11.76 -25.50
C GLY A 130 -23.10 -10.89 -25.88
N ALA A 131 -23.16 -9.62 -25.47
CA ALA A 131 -24.19 -8.68 -25.90
C ALA A 131 -23.98 -8.25 -27.36
N GLY A 132 -24.82 -8.70 -28.24
CA GLY A 132 -24.78 -8.42 -29.69
C GLY A 132 -25.46 -7.12 -30.10
N ASN A 133 -25.63 -6.97 -31.42
CA ASN A 133 -26.29 -5.85 -32.10
C ASN A 133 -25.52 -4.51 -32.11
N PHE A 134 -24.33 -4.47 -31.53
CA PHE A 134 -23.50 -3.26 -31.51
C PHE A 134 -22.93 -2.89 -32.88
N SER A 135 -22.41 -3.88 -33.63
CA SER A 135 -21.82 -3.65 -34.96
C SER A 135 -22.84 -3.11 -35.96
N GLU A 136 -24.06 -3.65 -35.95
CA GLU A 136 -25.17 -3.20 -36.78
C GLU A 136 -25.68 -1.82 -36.35
N MET A 137 -25.86 -1.59 -35.05
CA MET A 137 -26.28 -0.29 -34.51
C MET A 137 -25.24 0.79 -34.81
N ALA A 138 -23.96 0.51 -34.54
CA ALA A 138 -22.90 1.50 -34.71
C ALA A 138 -22.54 1.74 -36.18
N GLY A 139 -22.82 0.80 -37.07
CA GLY A 139 -22.56 0.88 -38.50
C GLY A 139 -23.48 1.82 -39.28
N ASP A 140 -24.65 2.15 -38.77
CA ASP A 140 -25.61 3.04 -39.41
C ASP A 140 -25.83 4.33 -38.62
N ALA A 141 -25.76 5.48 -39.28
CA ALA A 141 -25.88 6.77 -38.60
C ALA A 141 -27.26 7.04 -38.01
N ASN A 142 -28.34 6.51 -38.64
CA ASN A 142 -29.68 6.68 -38.11
C ASN A 142 -29.87 5.79 -36.87
N HIS A 143 -29.37 4.53 -36.90
CA HIS A 143 -29.42 3.64 -35.74
C HIS A 143 -28.65 4.24 -34.58
N ARG A 144 -27.40 4.73 -34.77
CA ARG A 144 -26.63 5.38 -33.72
C ARG A 144 -27.38 6.56 -33.09
N ARG A 145 -27.95 7.44 -33.91
CA ARG A 145 -28.73 8.58 -33.43
C ARG A 145 -29.96 8.17 -32.66
N LYS A 146 -30.72 7.20 -33.16
CA LYS A 146 -31.90 6.66 -32.50
C LYS A 146 -31.56 5.94 -31.19
N PHE A 147 -30.49 5.17 -31.19
CA PHE A 147 -29.97 4.53 -30.00
C PHE A 147 -29.62 5.57 -28.92
N ALA A 148 -28.89 6.63 -29.28
CA ALA A 148 -28.54 7.71 -28.36
C ALA A 148 -29.80 8.42 -27.81
N GLU A 149 -30.84 8.67 -28.65
CA GLU A 149 -32.11 9.22 -28.21
C GLU A 149 -32.84 8.29 -27.23
N ASN A 150 -32.81 6.97 -27.46
CA ASN A 150 -33.39 5.97 -26.58
C ASN A 150 -32.57 5.86 -25.25
N CYS A 151 -31.26 6.04 -25.28
CA CYS A 151 -30.42 6.17 -24.09
C CYS A 151 -30.85 7.40 -23.25
N LEU A 152 -31.02 8.55 -23.86
CA LEU A 152 -31.51 9.76 -23.16
C LEU A 152 -32.91 9.58 -22.60
N ALA A 153 -33.80 8.86 -23.34
CA ALA A 153 -35.14 8.54 -22.84
C ALA A 153 -35.09 7.64 -21.60
N ALA A 154 -34.18 6.64 -21.58
CA ALA A 154 -33.94 5.79 -20.41
C ALA A 154 -33.37 6.61 -19.22
N VAL A 155 -32.38 7.47 -19.47
CA VAL A 155 -31.84 8.36 -18.45
C VAL A 155 -32.93 9.20 -17.80
N LYS A 156 -33.82 9.81 -18.58
CA LYS A 156 -34.94 10.60 -18.06
C LYS A 156 -36.00 9.74 -17.33
N THR A 157 -36.31 8.58 -17.87
CA THR A 157 -37.37 7.69 -17.33
C THR A 157 -36.98 7.14 -15.94
N TYR A 158 -35.73 6.78 -15.75
CA TYR A 158 -35.24 6.16 -14.50
C TYR A 158 -34.51 7.12 -13.57
N GLY A 159 -34.29 8.39 -13.95
CA GLY A 159 -33.57 9.36 -13.15
C GLY A 159 -32.07 9.07 -13.03
N LEU A 160 -31.48 8.62 -14.15
CA LEU A 160 -30.06 8.24 -14.21
C LEU A 160 -29.15 9.45 -14.42
N ASP A 161 -27.87 9.26 -14.14
CA ASP A 161 -26.84 10.29 -14.31
C ASP A 161 -26.08 10.14 -15.63
N GLY A 162 -26.23 9.02 -16.34
CA GLY A 162 -25.52 8.80 -17.61
C GLY A 162 -25.69 7.41 -18.19
N ILE A 163 -24.87 7.12 -19.19
CA ILE A 163 -24.76 5.87 -19.92
C ILE A 163 -23.30 5.39 -19.90
N ASP A 164 -23.10 4.12 -19.65
CA ASP A 164 -21.85 3.39 -19.79
C ASP A 164 -21.96 2.43 -20.99
N ILE A 165 -20.94 2.34 -21.85
CA ILE A 165 -20.93 1.41 -22.99
C ILE A 165 -19.90 0.32 -22.73
N ASP A 166 -20.38 -0.91 -22.64
CA ASP A 166 -19.59 -2.12 -22.42
C ASP A 166 -19.69 -3.04 -23.64
N TRP A 167 -19.11 -2.60 -24.78
CA TRP A 167 -19.05 -3.40 -26.00
C TRP A 167 -17.81 -4.29 -26.01
N GLU A 168 -18.01 -5.61 -25.90
CA GLU A 168 -16.94 -6.60 -25.78
C GLU A 168 -16.84 -7.52 -27.01
N TYR A 169 -16.17 -7.14 -28.14
CA TYR A 169 -15.43 -5.89 -28.34
C TYR A 169 -15.63 -5.38 -29.78
N PRO A 170 -15.46 -4.10 -30.09
CA PRO A 170 -15.45 -3.62 -31.47
C PRO A 170 -14.48 -4.42 -32.34
N SER A 171 -14.88 -4.79 -33.55
CA SER A 171 -14.13 -5.60 -34.52
C SER A 171 -13.75 -7.02 -34.05
N SER A 172 -14.42 -7.55 -33.01
CA SER A 172 -14.13 -8.87 -32.47
C SER A 172 -15.40 -9.71 -32.34
N SER A 173 -15.38 -10.89 -32.90
CA SER A 173 -16.45 -11.89 -32.76
C SER A 173 -16.18 -12.91 -31.64
N SER A 174 -15.18 -12.70 -30.79
CA SER A 174 -14.77 -13.69 -29.77
C SER A 174 -15.82 -13.98 -28.70
N ALA A 175 -16.73 -13.04 -28.45
CA ALA A 175 -17.88 -13.23 -27.56
C ALA A 175 -19.13 -13.84 -28.27
N GLY A 176 -19.00 -14.32 -29.48
CA GLY A 176 -20.13 -14.86 -30.27
C GLY A 176 -21.04 -13.77 -30.86
N ILE A 177 -20.56 -12.53 -30.94
CA ILE A 177 -21.28 -11.37 -31.48
C ILE A 177 -20.85 -11.06 -32.92
N SER A 178 -21.67 -10.28 -33.65
CA SER A 178 -21.29 -9.69 -34.93
C SER A 178 -20.13 -8.71 -34.79
N ALA A 179 -19.31 -8.62 -35.83
CA ALA A 179 -18.16 -7.76 -35.87
C ALA A 179 -17.86 -7.25 -37.28
N SER A 180 -17.41 -6.02 -37.39
CA SER A 180 -16.97 -5.37 -38.62
C SER A 180 -15.58 -4.75 -38.48
N PRO A 181 -14.74 -4.75 -39.51
CA PRO A 181 -13.50 -4.01 -39.48
C PRO A 181 -13.67 -2.49 -39.27
N LEU A 182 -14.87 -1.97 -39.48
CA LEU A 182 -15.21 -0.56 -39.31
C LEU A 182 -15.64 -0.22 -37.87
N ASP A 183 -15.81 -1.22 -36.98
CA ASP A 183 -16.38 -1.01 -35.66
C ASP A 183 -15.50 -0.08 -34.78
N VAL A 184 -14.18 -0.07 -34.95
CA VAL A 184 -13.28 0.86 -34.23
C VAL A 184 -13.65 2.33 -34.54
N ASN A 185 -13.86 2.65 -35.82
CA ASN A 185 -14.28 3.99 -36.23
C ASN A 185 -15.74 4.27 -35.82
N ASN A 186 -16.63 3.27 -36.01
CA ASN A 186 -18.05 3.39 -35.67
C ASN A 186 -18.26 3.56 -34.16
N PHE A 187 -17.38 2.98 -33.33
CA PHE A 187 -17.35 3.20 -31.88
C PHE A 187 -17.10 4.67 -31.53
N THR A 188 -16.11 5.31 -32.19
CA THR A 188 -15.84 6.74 -31.99
C THR A 188 -17.04 7.60 -32.39
N LEU A 189 -17.69 7.28 -33.52
CA LEU A 189 -18.93 7.96 -33.97
C LEU A 189 -20.08 7.74 -32.96
N LEU A 190 -20.20 6.56 -32.37
CA LEU A 190 -21.19 6.27 -31.35
C LEU A 190 -20.96 7.12 -30.08
N MET A 191 -19.71 7.26 -29.60
CA MET A 191 -19.39 8.12 -28.47
C MET A 191 -19.73 9.59 -28.75
N LYS A 192 -19.45 10.05 -29.97
CA LYS A 192 -19.85 11.39 -30.40
C LYS A 192 -21.36 11.56 -30.38
N ASP A 193 -22.14 10.66 -31.01
CA ASP A 193 -23.59 10.73 -31.07
C ASP A 193 -24.22 10.69 -29.66
N LEU A 194 -23.70 9.85 -28.75
CA LEU A 194 -24.11 9.81 -27.35
C LEU A 194 -23.86 11.13 -26.63
N ARG A 195 -22.66 11.71 -26.74
CA ARG A 195 -22.32 12.98 -26.12
C ARG A 195 -23.20 14.12 -26.64
N GLU A 196 -23.42 14.18 -27.95
CA GLU A 196 -24.29 15.21 -28.57
C GLU A 196 -25.74 15.11 -28.08
N VAL A 197 -26.27 13.91 -27.90
CA VAL A 197 -27.67 13.69 -27.49
C VAL A 197 -27.87 13.81 -25.97
N LEU A 198 -26.94 13.27 -25.18
CA LEU A 198 -27.05 13.34 -23.72
C LEU A 198 -26.69 14.74 -23.17
N GLY A 199 -25.90 15.50 -23.90
CA GLY A 199 -25.41 16.82 -23.46
C GLY A 199 -24.26 16.72 -22.45
N PRO A 200 -23.77 17.89 -21.96
CA PRO A 200 -22.63 17.93 -21.07
C PRO A 200 -22.92 17.47 -19.62
N ASP A 201 -24.17 17.56 -19.19
CA ASP A 201 -24.54 17.28 -17.80
C ASP A 201 -24.72 15.77 -17.49
N LYS A 202 -24.62 14.91 -18.49
CA LYS A 202 -24.80 13.47 -18.35
C LYS A 202 -23.52 12.73 -18.63
N LEU A 203 -23.22 11.73 -17.80
CA LEU A 203 -22.03 10.92 -17.95
C LEU A 203 -22.12 10.04 -19.21
N VAL A 204 -21.05 10.02 -19.97
CA VAL A 204 -20.78 9.04 -21.04
C VAL A 204 -19.49 8.34 -20.69
N THR A 205 -19.57 7.07 -20.30
CA THR A 205 -18.43 6.26 -19.90
C THR A 205 -18.33 4.98 -20.71
N ILE A 206 -17.20 4.34 -20.66
CA ILE A 206 -16.98 3.06 -21.34
C ILE A 206 -16.22 2.09 -20.44
N ALA A 207 -16.46 0.79 -20.64
CA ALA A 207 -15.58 -0.26 -20.15
C ALA A 207 -14.67 -0.73 -21.29
N THR A 208 -13.35 -0.83 -21.04
CA THR A 208 -12.39 -1.16 -22.09
C THR A 208 -11.58 -2.40 -21.77
N TYR A 209 -11.23 -3.15 -22.82
CA TYR A 209 -10.25 -4.22 -22.76
C TYR A 209 -8.88 -3.70 -22.29
N ALA A 210 -8.22 -4.40 -21.39
CA ALA A 210 -6.92 -4.03 -20.83
C ALA A 210 -5.81 -3.76 -21.87
N GLY A 211 -5.94 -4.30 -23.09
CA GLY A 211 -4.93 -4.18 -24.16
C GLY A 211 -5.13 -3.07 -25.17
N VAL A 212 -6.15 -2.22 -25.07
CA VAL A 212 -6.54 -1.08 -25.95
C VAL A 212 -6.78 -1.38 -27.44
N LYS A 213 -6.52 -2.58 -27.92
CA LYS A 213 -6.48 -2.91 -29.37
C LYS A 213 -7.80 -2.73 -30.15
N TYR A 214 -8.90 -2.54 -29.44
CA TYR A 214 -10.25 -2.50 -30.06
C TYR A 214 -10.80 -1.06 -30.21
N TYR A 215 -10.04 -0.04 -29.80
CA TYR A 215 -10.53 1.32 -29.69
C TYR A 215 -9.52 2.32 -30.27
N ASP A 216 -10.02 3.37 -30.94
CA ASP A 216 -9.24 4.62 -31.16
C ASP A 216 -9.52 5.56 -29.97
N LEU A 217 -8.82 5.35 -28.88
CA LEU A 217 -9.03 6.12 -27.65
C LEU A 217 -8.71 7.59 -27.82
N ARG A 218 -7.70 7.92 -28.63
CA ARG A 218 -7.32 9.32 -28.90
C ARG A 218 -8.46 10.10 -29.53
N SER A 219 -9.18 9.49 -30.44
CA SER A 219 -10.29 10.14 -31.13
C SER A 219 -11.58 10.17 -30.31
N CYS A 220 -11.82 9.17 -29.44
CA CYS A 220 -13.07 9.11 -28.68
C CYS A 220 -13.00 9.74 -27.28
N GLU A 221 -11.79 9.94 -26.71
CA GLU A 221 -11.57 10.46 -25.35
C GLU A 221 -12.32 11.76 -25.07
N GLN A 222 -12.34 12.67 -26.03
CA GLN A 222 -13.00 13.97 -25.92
C GLN A 222 -14.52 13.90 -25.69
N TYR A 223 -15.16 12.79 -26.02
CA TYR A 223 -16.60 12.55 -25.81
C TYR A 223 -16.91 11.85 -24.48
N LEU A 224 -15.88 11.40 -23.75
CA LEU A 224 -15.99 10.57 -22.55
C LEU A 224 -15.67 11.37 -21.29
N ASP A 225 -16.41 11.09 -20.21
CA ASP A 225 -16.09 11.61 -18.89
C ASP A 225 -14.92 10.81 -18.27
N PHE A 226 -15.00 9.47 -18.33
CA PHE A 226 -13.92 8.59 -17.88
C PHE A 226 -14.02 7.21 -18.53
N ILE A 227 -12.97 6.41 -18.37
CA ILE A 227 -12.80 5.09 -18.94
C ILE A 227 -12.53 4.07 -17.82
N ASN A 228 -13.40 3.08 -17.70
CA ASN A 228 -13.23 1.93 -16.82
C ASN A 228 -12.35 0.89 -17.51
N ILE A 229 -11.11 0.74 -17.08
CA ILE A 229 -10.22 -0.28 -17.67
C ILE A 229 -10.48 -1.61 -16.98
N MET A 230 -10.87 -2.63 -17.70
CA MET A 230 -11.06 -3.99 -17.20
C MET A 230 -9.70 -4.67 -16.96
N THR A 231 -8.96 -4.23 -15.92
CA THR A 231 -7.65 -4.75 -15.52
C THR A 231 -7.76 -6.07 -14.74
N TYR A 232 -8.62 -6.94 -15.25
CA TYR A 232 -8.83 -8.30 -14.78
C TYR A 232 -9.03 -9.25 -15.97
N ASP A 233 -9.20 -10.54 -15.70
CA ASP A 233 -9.27 -11.59 -16.73
C ASP A 233 -8.03 -11.66 -17.63
N MET A 234 -6.91 -11.07 -17.18
CA MET A 234 -5.65 -11.03 -17.92
C MET A 234 -4.87 -12.36 -17.86
N GLY A 235 -5.36 -13.33 -17.09
CA GLY A 235 -4.77 -14.65 -16.94
C GLY A 235 -5.64 -15.60 -16.13
N ARG A 236 -5.11 -16.77 -15.83
CA ARG A 236 -5.60 -17.76 -14.85
C ARG A 236 -4.44 -18.67 -14.47
N PRO A 237 -4.50 -19.38 -13.37
CA PRO A 237 -3.39 -20.24 -12.95
C PRO A 237 -2.76 -21.03 -14.11
N PRO A 238 -1.44 -21.06 -14.23
CA PRO A 238 -0.44 -20.59 -13.24
C PRO A 238 -0.15 -19.08 -13.28
N TYR A 239 -0.95 -18.28 -13.97
CA TYR A 239 -0.79 -16.83 -14.07
C TYR A 239 -1.85 -16.10 -13.24
N HIS A 240 -1.52 -14.89 -12.76
CA HIS A 240 -2.47 -13.97 -12.15
C HIS A 240 -3.42 -13.38 -13.19
N HIS A 241 -4.66 -13.08 -12.78
CA HIS A 241 -5.63 -12.46 -13.68
C HIS A 241 -5.77 -10.93 -13.48
N SER A 242 -5.24 -10.38 -12.40
CA SER A 242 -5.31 -8.94 -12.09
C SER A 242 -4.07 -8.45 -11.34
N ALA A 243 -2.88 -8.88 -11.78
CA ALA A 243 -1.60 -8.46 -11.19
C ALA A 243 -1.39 -6.95 -11.31
N LEU A 244 -0.95 -6.29 -10.24
CA LEU A 244 -0.62 -4.85 -10.29
C LEU A 244 0.63 -4.61 -11.13
N TYR A 245 1.69 -5.39 -10.91
CA TYR A 245 2.95 -5.32 -11.65
C TYR A 245 3.30 -6.67 -12.30
N SER A 246 4.09 -6.62 -13.37
CA SER A 246 4.51 -7.82 -14.10
C SER A 246 5.53 -8.64 -13.31
N SER A 247 5.33 -9.96 -13.28
CA SER A 247 6.25 -10.96 -12.72
C SER A 247 6.34 -12.17 -13.63
N SER A 248 7.06 -13.20 -13.22
CA SER A 248 7.08 -14.49 -13.93
C SER A 248 5.71 -15.20 -13.98
N LYS A 249 4.75 -14.75 -13.15
CA LYS A 249 3.38 -15.26 -13.09
C LYS A 249 2.34 -14.32 -13.72
N THR A 250 2.74 -13.51 -14.70
CA THR A 250 1.83 -12.58 -15.38
C THR A 250 1.91 -12.71 -16.89
N LYS A 251 0.80 -12.43 -17.57
CA LYS A 251 0.74 -12.24 -19.03
C LYS A 251 0.55 -10.77 -19.39
N ASN A 252 -0.05 -10.01 -18.50
CA ASN A 252 -0.27 -8.57 -18.55
C ASN A 252 -0.47 -8.09 -17.10
N SER A 253 -0.31 -6.79 -16.85
CA SER A 253 -0.49 -6.18 -15.53
C SER A 253 -1.36 -4.93 -15.59
N CYS A 254 -1.85 -4.50 -14.43
CA CYS A 254 -2.59 -3.25 -14.29
C CYS A 254 -1.75 -2.05 -14.76
N LEU A 255 -0.47 -1.97 -14.34
CA LEU A 255 0.46 -0.93 -14.80
C LEU A 255 0.56 -0.89 -16.32
N GLU A 256 0.84 -2.04 -16.97
CA GLU A 256 0.96 -2.09 -18.43
C GLU A 256 -0.33 -1.69 -19.13
N SER A 257 -1.49 -2.04 -18.57
CA SER A 257 -2.79 -1.69 -19.11
C SER A 257 -3.05 -0.18 -19.01
N VAL A 258 -2.77 0.42 -17.88
CA VAL A 258 -2.89 1.88 -17.67
C VAL A 258 -1.95 2.64 -18.61
N GLU A 259 -0.68 2.23 -18.72
CA GLU A 259 0.28 2.88 -19.61
C GLU A 259 -0.14 2.76 -21.09
N LYS A 260 -0.72 1.63 -21.51
CA LYS A 260 -1.25 1.48 -22.87
C LYS A 260 -2.40 2.46 -23.16
N HIS A 261 -3.31 2.67 -22.20
CA HIS A 261 -4.40 3.64 -22.35
C HIS A 261 -3.89 5.08 -22.37
N HIS A 262 -2.96 5.43 -21.50
CA HIS A 262 -2.35 6.74 -21.48
C HIS A 262 -1.58 7.03 -22.78
N ASN A 263 -0.76 6.08 -23.24
CA ASN A 263 -0.03 6.19 -24.51
C ASN A 263 -0.96 6.24 -25.74
N ALA A 264 -2.17 5.68 -25.63
CA ALA A 264 -3.22 5.81 -26.64
C ALA A 264 -3.93 7.17 -26.63
N GLY A 265 -3.55 8.08 -25.73
CA GLY A 265 -4.00 9.49 -25.72
C GLY A 265 -4.99 9.85 -24.61
N VAL A 266 -5.22 8.98 -23.63
CA VAL A 266 -6.12 9.26 -22.51
C VAL A 266 -5.35 9.83 -21.32
N PRO A 267 -5.73 10.99 -20.76
CA PRO A 267 -5.15 11.52 -19.53
C PRO A 267 -5.35 10.57 -18.35
N TYR A 268 -4.39 10.50 -17.41
CA TYR A 268 -4.50 9.64 -16.23
C TYR A 268 -5.74 9.95 -15.38
N GLU A 269 -6.10 11.22 -15.27
CA GLU A 269 -7.27 11.70 -14.54
C GLU A 269 -8.62 11.29 -15.14
N LYS A 270 -8.64 10.66 -16.31
CA LYS A 270 -9.83 10.03 -16.91
C LYS A 270 -9.80 8.49 -16.87
N LEU A 271 -8.74 7.90 -16.33
CA LEU A 271 -8.60 6.44 -16.22
C LEU A 271 -9.05 5.93 -14.84
N VAL A 272 -9.88 4.90 -14.86
CA VAL A 272 -10.40 4.21 -13.67
C VAL A 272 -9.91 2.76 -13.69
N LEU A 273 -9.19 2.35 -12.64
CA LEU A 273 -8.58 1.03 -12.56
C LEU A 273 -9.61 -0.04 -12.20
N GLY A 274 -9.79 -1.04 -13.03
CA GLY A 274 -10.67 -2.17 -12.76
C GLY A 274 -10.06 -3.19 -11.80
N VAL A 275 -10.83 -3.63 -10.81
CA VAL A 275 -10.44 -4.68 -9.88
C VAL A 275 -11.51 -5.75 -9.78
N PRO A 276 -11.15 -7.04 -9.70
CA PRO A 276 -12.12 -8.11 -9.60
C PRO A 276 -12.49 -8.40 -8.16
N PHE A 277 -13.78 -8.57 -7.88
CA PHE A 277 -14.26 -9.11 -6.60
C PHE A 277 -14.52 -10.63 -6.70
N TYR A 278 -13.71 -11.30 -7.49
CA TYR A 278 -13.78 -12.74 -7.75
C TYR A 278 -12.39 -13.31 -8.00
N GLY A 279 -12.27 -14.63 -7.87
CA GLY A 279 -11.07 -15.38 -8.24
C GLY A 279 -11.27 -16.20 -9.51
N LYS A 280 -10.16 -16.47 -10.19
CA LYS A 280 -10.10 -17.39 -11.34
C LYS A 280 -9.44 -18.70 -10.93
N PRO A 281 -10.13 -19.83 -11.05
CA PRO A 281 -9.49 -21.15 -10.95
C PRO A 281 -8.70 -21.49 -12.22
N ALA A 282 -7.89 -22.53 -12.15
CA ALA A 282 -7.14 -23.03 -13.31
C ALA A 282 -8.09 -23.46 -14.46
N GLU A 283 -9.23 -24.04 -14.10
CA GLU A 283 -10.31 -24.43 -15.02
C GLU A 283 -11.67 -24.07 -14.43
N GLY A 284 -12.67 -23.89 -15.27
CA GLY A 284 -14.05 -23.59 -14.86
C GLY A 284 -14.35 -22.09 -14.78
N GLU A 285 -15.49 -21.79 -14.16
CA GLU A 285 -16.03 -20.45 -14.02
C GLU A 285 -15.30 -19.64 -12.93
N SER A 286 -15.51 -18.33 -12.93
CA SER A 286 -15.05 -17.44 -11.86
C SER A 286 -15.74 -17.79 -10.54
N ILE A 287 -15.07 -17.53 -9.41
CA ILE A 287 -15.57 -17.81 -8.07
C ILE A 287 -15.69 -16.48 -7.34
N ASP A 288 -16.89 -16.07 -7.02
CA ASP A 288 -17.13 -14.81 -6.30
C ASP A 288 -16.40 -14.77 -4.96
N TYR A 289 -16.02 -13.57 -4.52
CA TYR A 289 -15.23 -13.42 -3.27
C TYR A 289 -15.97 -14.00 -2.06
N ILE A 290 -17.30 -13.85 -1.99
CA ILE A 290 -18.12 -14.46 -0.95
C ILE A 290 -17.98 -16.01 -0.93
N GLU A 291 -17.84 -16.63 -2.09
CA GLU A 291 -17.60 -18.07 -2.19
C GLU A 291 -16.15 -18.43 -1.83
N LEU A 292 -15.17 -17.58 -2.20
CA LEU A 292 -13.77 -17.78 -1.79
C LEU A 292 -13.65 -17.81 -0.27
N VAL A 293 -14.27 -16.84 0.42
CA VAL A 293 -14.30 -16.75 1.87
C VAL A 293 -14.98 -17.97 2.50
N SER A 294 -16.11 -18.39 1.96
CA SER A 294 -16.96 -19.46 2.54
C SER A 294 -16.42 -20.86 2.30
N ASN A 295 -15.83 -21.13 1.11
CA ASN A 295 -15.60 -22.50 0.64
C ASN A 295 -14.14 -22.82 0.34
N TYR A 296 -13.27 -21.81 0.17
CA TYR A 296 -11.90 -22.01 -0.31
C TYR A 296 -10.83 -21.53 0.66
N PHE A 297 -11.08 -20.46 1.41
CA PHE A 297 -10.18 -20.04 2.48
C PHE A 297 -10.19 -21.09 3.61
N GLY A 298 -8.98 -21.50 4.04
CA GLY A 298 -8.81 -22.62 4.95
C GLY A 298 -8.74 -24.01 4.30
N LYS A 299 -9.25 -24.19 3.09
CA LYS A 299 -9.08 -25.40 2.28
C LYS A 299 -7.75 -25.39 1.53
N TYR A 300 -7.38 -24.24 0.99
CA TYR A 300 -6.14 -23.98 0.27
C TYR A 300 -5.28 -22.97 1.04
N THR A 301 -3.97 -23.01 0.81
CA THR A 301 -3.05 -22.09 1.48
C THR A 301 -2.93 -20.79 0.67
N ARG A 302 -3.18 -19.63 1.31
CA ARG A 302 -2.91 -18.31 0.74
C ARG A 302 -1.40 -18.13 0.55
N ARG A 303 -1.02 -17.63 -0.62
CA ARG A 303 0.32 -17.14 -0.94
C ARG A 303 0.20 -15.72 -1.46
N TRP A 304 1.30 -14.98 -1.36
CA TRP A 304 1.41 -13.62 -1.86
C TRP A 304 2.49 -13.53 -2.92
N ASP A 305 2.21 -12.88 -4.04
CA ASP A 305 3.23 -12.51 -5.03
C ASP A 305 3.68 -11.07 -4.75
N SER A 306 4.81 -10.93 -4.10
CA SER A 306 5.35 -9.64 -3.67
C SER A 306 5.73 -8.71 -4.83
N VAL A 307 5.99 -9.26 -6.03
CA VAL A 307 6.25 -8.48 -7.25
C VAL A 307 4.93 -7.98 -7.84
N SER A 308 3.99 -8.91 -8.05
CA SER A 308 2.69 -8.61 -8.66
C SER A 308 1.70 -7.93 -7.72
N LYS A 309 1.97 -7.90 -6.39
CA LYS A 309 1.12 -7.32 -5.35
C LYS A 309 -0.29 -7.92 -5.32
N VAL A 310 -0.39 -9.22 -5.48
CA VAL A 310 -1.67 -9.96 -5.44
C VAL A 310 -1.54 -11.31 -4.73
N PRO A 311 -2.62 -11.75 -4.04
CA PRO A 311 -2.69 -13.07 -3.44
C PRO A 311 -3.01 -14.15 -4.46
N TYR A 312 -2.74 -15.40 -4.08
CA TYR A 312 -3.20 -16.60 -4.77
C TYR A 312 -3.30 -17.77 -3.81
N LEU A 313 -4.15 -18.74 -4.12
CA LEU A 313 -4.29 -19.96 -3.35
C LEU A 313 -3.49 -21.10 -3.98
N VAL A 314 -2.84 -21.90 -3.14
CA VAL A 314 -2.12 -23.11 -3.57
C VAL A 314 -2.67 -24.34 -2.87
N ASP A 315 -2.60 -25.49 -3.54
CA ASP A 315 -2.90 -26.79 -2.99
C ASP A 315 -1.77 -27.33 -2.09
N GLY A 316 -1.94 -28.56 -1.59
CA GLY A 316 -0.94 -29.24 -0.76
C GLY A 316 0.39 -29.52 -1.45
N SER A 317 0.44 -29.46 -2.78
CA SER A 317 1.68 -29.60 -3.58
C SER A 317 2.39 -28.25 -3.80
N GLY A 318 1.74 -27.14 -3.46
CA GLY A 318 2.23 -25.79 -3.73
C GLY A 318 1.87 -25.26 -5.12
N THR A 319 1.00 -25.97 -5.86
CA THR A 319 0.53 -25.54 -7.17
C THR A 319 -0.55 -24.46 -7.02
N MET A 320 -0.44 -23.36 -7.79
CA MET A 320 -1.47 -22.31 -7.82
C MET A 320 -2.77 -22.89 -8.37
N VAL A 321 -3.84 -22.80 -7.59
CA VAL A 321 -5.18 -23.29 -7.95
C VAL A 321 -6.18 -22.18 -8.22
N ILE A 322 -6.04 -21.03 -7.54
CA ILE A 322 -6.91 -19.86 -7.71
C ILE A 322 -6.04 -18.61 -7.61
N CYS A 323 -6.20 -17.66 -8.54
CA CYS A 323 -5.69 -16.30 -8.42
C CYS A 323 -6.86 -15.34 -8.16
N TYR A 324 -6.67 -14.33 -7.30
CA TYR A 324 -7.74 -13.45 -6.85
C TYR A 324 -7.18 -12.14 -6.29
N ASP A 325 -8.06 -11.22 -5.88
CA ASP A 325 -7.73 -10.03 -5.10
C ASP A 325 -8.33 -10.10 -3.70
N ASP A 326 -7.70 -9.48 -2.72
CA ASP A 326 -8.19 -9.29 -1.37
C ASP A 326 -7.96 -7.85 -0.87
N ALA A 327 -8.35 -7.54 0.36
CA ALA A 327 -8.19 -6.20 0.92
C ALA A 327 -6.74 -5.68 0.86
N GLU A 328 -5.74 -6.58 1.02
CA GLU A 328 -4.32 -6.21 0.93
C GLU A 328 -3.94 -5.81 -0.50
N SER A 329 -4.29 -6.59 -1.52
CA SER A 329 -3.98 -6.25 -2.91
C SER A 329 -4.73 -4.98 -3.37
N LEU A 330 -5.95 -4.76 -2.88
CA LEU A 330 -6.73 -3.55 -3.15
C LEU A 330 -6.08 -2.30 -2.54
N ALA A 331 -5.46 -2.40 -1.38
CA ALA A 331 -4.69 -1.29 -0.79
C ALA A 331 -3.53 -0.88 -1.70
N PHE A 332 -2.74 -1.85 -2.21
CA PHE A 332 -1.66 -1.55 -3.18
C PHE A 332 -2.19 -0.94 -4.49
N LYS A 333 -3.33 -1.42 -4.98
CA LYS A 333 -3.97 -0.85 -6.17
C LYS A 333 -4.49 0.57 -5.92
N ALA A 334 -5.01 0.84 -4.73
CA ALA A 334 -5.43 2.18 -4.34
C ALA A 334 -4.25 3.17 -4.23
N ASP A 335 -3.11 2.73 -3.68
CA ASP A 335 -1.90 3.54 -3.65
C ASP A 335 -1.36 3.82 -5.06
N PHE A 336 -1.34 2.81 -5.93
CA PHE A 336 -1.01 2.99 -7.35
C PHE A 336 -1.93 4.01 -8.05
N ILE A 337 -3.24 3.97 -7.79
CA ILE A 337 -4.21 4.96 -8.30
C ILE A 337 -3.83 6.38 -7.87
N LYS A 338 -3.44 6.55 -6.60
CA LYS A 338 -3.03 7.85 -6.05
C LYS A 338 -1.72 8.33 -6.68
N GLU A 339 -0.71 7.46 -6.74
CA GLU A 339 0.63 7.78 -7.28
C GLU A 339 0.59 8.14 -8.76
N LYS A 340 -0.21 7.42 -9.55
CA LYS A 340 -0.37 7.69 -10.98
C LYS A 340 -1.33 8.83 -11.32
N GLY A 341 -2.06 9.35 -10.34
CA GLY A 341 -3.07 10.37 -10.58
C GLY A 341 -4.30 9.88 -11.34
N LEU A 342 -4.64 8.56 -11.21
CA LEU A 342 -5.84 8.02 -11.83
C LEU A 342 -7.09 8.58 -11.14
N LEU A 343 -8.22 8.60 -11.87
CA LEU A 343 -9.49 9.09 -11.35
C LEU A 343 -10.02 8.25 -10.20
N GLY A 344 -9.82 6.92 -10.23
CA GLY A 344 -10.32 6.05 -9.18
C GLY A 344 -10.24 4.57 -9.50
N ALA A 345 -11.09 3.78 -8.80
CA ALA A 345 -11.24 2.35 -9.02
C ALA A 345 -12.65 2.00 -9.54
N MET A 346 -12.72 0.94 -10.35
CA MET A 346 -13.97 0.28 -10.72
C MET A 346 -13.90 -1.19 -10.32
N TYR A 347 -15.01 -1.79 -9.91
CA TYR A 347 -15.01 -3.22 -9.61
C TYR A 347 -16.19 -4.00 -10.19
N TRP A 348 -15.87 -5.22 -10.61
CA TRP A 348 -16.81 -6.24 -11.01
C TRP A 348 -16.81 -7.37 -9.98
N SER A 349 -17.92 -7.63 -9.27
CA SER A 349 -19.16 -6.90 -9.19
C SER A 349 -19.53 -6.65 -7.71
N ILE A 350 -20.51 -5.79 -7.48
CA ILE A 350 -20.99 -5.44 -6.15
C ILE A 350 -21.41 -6.69 -5.36
N GLU A 351 -22.15 -7.56 -5.99
CA GLU A 351 -22.75 -8.73 -5.34
C GLU A 351 -21.75 -9.84 -5.06
N ALA A 352 -20.60 -9.83 -5.73
CA ALA A 352 -19.52 -10.80 -5.54
C ALA A 352 -18.74 -10.59 -4.22
N ASP A 353 -18.83 -9.40 -3.59
CA ASP A 353 -18.21 -9.13 -2.30
C ASP A 353 -18.84 -9.99 -1.20
N ASP A 354 -18.13 -10.20 -0.09
CA ASP A 354 -18.65 -10.98 1.03
C ASP A 354 -19.81 -10.26 1.75
N LYS A 355 -20.42 -10.94 2.71
CA LYS A 355 -21.59 -10.40 3.46
C LYS A 355 -21.24 -9.12 4.26
N ASP A 356 -19.98 -8.94 4.61
CA ASP A 356 -19.48 -7.85 5.44
C ASP A 356 -18.94 -6.67 4.61
N TRP A 357 -19.01 -6.74 3.26
CA TRP A 357 -18.50 -5.74 2.32
C TRP A 357 -17.00 -5.50 2.48
N THR A 358 -16.22 -6.55 2.69
CA THR A 358 -14.79 -6.46 3.01
C THR A 358 -13.99 -5.74 1.92
N LEU A 359 -14.18 -6.10 0.65
CA LEU A 359 -13.44 -5.49 -0.46
C LEU A 359 -13.94 -4.07 -0.77
N SER A 360 -15.25 -3.85 -0.73
CA SER A 360 -15.85 -2.51 -0.90
C SER A 360 -15.36 -1.53 0.16
N LYS A 361 -15.34 -1.95 1.44
CA LYS A 361 -14.80 -1.15 2.54
C LYS A 361 -13.31 -0.85 2.39
N ALA A 362 -12.52 -1.83 1.96
CA ALA A 362 -11.09 -1.64 1.72
C ALA A 362 -10.84 -0.56 0.66
N LEU A 363 -11.56 -0.59 -0.47
CA LEU A 363 -11.47 0.44 -1.50
C LEU A 363 -11.98 1.80 -1.01
N ALA A 364 -13.15 1.84 -0.34
CA ALA A 364 -13.74 3.08 0.16
C ALA A 364 -12.83 3.76 1.19
N SER A 365 -12.30 3.01 2.14
CA SER A 365 -11.31 3.50 3.10
C SER A 365 -10.09 4.07 2.39
N ALA A 366 -9.53 3.34 1.43
CA ALA A 366 -8.30 3.72 0.76
C ALA A 366 -8.47 4.91 -0.21
N LEU A 367 -9.61 5.08 -0.87
CA LEU A 367 -9.79 6.09 -1.93
C LEU A 367 -10.73 7.24 -1.56
N LEU A 368 -11.75 7.01 -0.71
CA LEU A 368 -12.75 8.02 -0.36
C LEU A 368 -12.58 8.57 1.06
N GLY A 369 -11.78 7.92 1.90
CA GLY A 369 -11.68 8.28 3.31
C GLY A 369 -12.94 7.96 4.13
N ASN A 370 -13.94 7.29 3.54
CA ASN A 370 -15.23 6.98 4.15
C ASN A 370 -15.27 5.50 4.55
N GLY A 371 -15.01 5.21 5.80
CA GLY A 371 -15.20 3.86 6.35
C GLY A 371 -14.01 3.37 7.14
N THR A 372 -14.03 3.61 8.41
CA THR A 372 -13.04 3.16 9.37
C THR A 372 -13.12 1.65 9.63
N PRO A 373 -11.96 0.97 9.65
CA PRO A 373 -11.25 0.84 10.92
C PRO A 373 -10.32 2.04 11.05
N GLU A 374 -10.19 2.58 12.23
CA GLU A 374 -9.24 3.64 12.54
C GLU A 374 -7.84 3.28 12.03
N GLU A 375 -7.50 3.72 10.80
CA GLU A 375 -6.12 4.10 10.58
C GLU A 375 -5.87 5.32 11.45
N PRO A 376 -4.67 5.50 12.00
CA PRO A 376 -4.34 6.78 12.59
C PRO A 376 -4.61 7.82 11.49
N GLU A 377 -5.59 8.68 11.75
CA GLU A 377 -6.04 9.76 10.89
C GLU A 377 -4.84 10.34 10.16
N ASN A 378 -4.85 10.26 8.81
CA ASN A 378 -4.10 11.24 8.06
C ASN A 378 -4.71 12.56 8.56
N PRO A 379 -3.98 13.39 9.26
CA PRO A 379 -4.56 14.53 9.92
C PRO A 379 -5.29 15.32 8.85
N GLU A 380 -6.61 15.53 9.05
CA GLU A 380 -7.33 16.59 8.35
C GLU A 380 -6.35 17.74 8.25
N ASP A 381 -6.29 18.38 7.10
CA ASP A 381 -5.52 19.63 6.99
C ASP A 381 -6.27 20.67 7.85
N ASP A 382 -6.13 20.48 9.17
CA ASP A 382 -6.64 21.40 10.17
C ASP A 382 -5.78 22.67 10.25
N GLY A 383 -4.91 22.85 9.24
CA GLY A 383 -3.99 23.97 9.12
C GLY A 383 -2.88 23.97 10.17
N LEU A 384 -2.76 22.90 10.96
CA LEU A 384 -1.71 22.80 11.98
C LEU A 384 -0.34 22.53 11.37
N PRO A 385 0.72 23.17 11.87
CA PRO A 385 2.09 22.83 11.49
C PRO A 385 2.37 21.33 11.68
N THR A 386 2.94 20.67 10.67
CA THR A 386 3.27 19.25 10.71
C THR A 386 4.77 19.04 10.58
N TYR A 387 5.37 18.30 11.53
CA TYR A 387 6.81 18.10 11.64
C TYR A 387 7.18 16.62 11.43
N GLN A 388 8.21 16.37 10.62
CA GLN A 388 8.80 15.04 10.47
C GLN A 388 9.58 14.67 11.74
N VAL A 389 9.31 13.48 12.32
CA VAL A 389 9.97 12.98 13.53
C VAL A 389 10.67 11.62 13.37
N THR A 390 10.54 11.01 12.19
CA THR A 390 11.38 9.88 11.76
C THR A 390 12.48 10.43 10.85
N SER A 391 13.74 9.97 11.01
CA SER A 391 14.82 10.40 10.11
C SER A 391 14.48 10.08 8.66
N GLN A 392 14.84 10.98 7.74
CA GLN A 392 14.48 10.81 6.32
C GLN A 392 14.96 9.47 5.75
N TYR A 393 16.14 9.00 6.14
CA TYR A 393 16.66 7.71 5.68
C TYR A 393 15.82 6.52 6.15
N MET A 394 15.34 6.52 7.40
CA MET A 394 14.43 5.46 7.87
C MET A 394 13.05 5.60 7.23
N GLN A 395 12.57 6.83 7.02
CA GLN A 395 11.30 7.07 6.34
C GLN A 395 11.35 6.54 4.90
N ASP A 396 12.37 6.92 4.13
CA ASP A 396 12.56 6.45 2.75
C ASP A 396 12.64 4.92 2.67
N TYR A 397 13.29 4.28 3.65
CA TYR A 397 13.32 2.82 3.73
C TYR A 397 11.94 2.23 4.03
N MET A 398 11.20 2.79 4.97
CA MET A 398 9.86 2.33 5.33
C MET A 398 8.88 2.52 4.18
N ASP A 399 8.97 3.61 3.42
CA ASP A 399 8.06 3.95 2.33
C ASP A 399 8.32 3.10 1.07
N GLN A 400 9.58 2.76 0.78
CA GLN A 400 9.94 2.04 -0.46
C GLN A 400 9.73 0.54 -0.39
N VAL A 401 9.54 -0.04 0.77
CA VAL A 401 9.59 -1.49 0.92
C VAL A 401 8.39 -2.01 1.65
N SER A 402 7.47 -2.63 0.91
CA SER A 402 6.44 -3.48 1.49
C SER A 402 6.98 -4.90 1.68
N TYR A 403 6.87 -5.41 2.89
CA TYR A 403 7.29 -6.76 3.27
C TYR A 403 6.11 -7.68 3.57
N ALA A 404 4.89 -7.18 3.41
CA ALA A 404 3.69 -7.98 3.66
C ALA A 404 3.75 -9.32 2.93
N GLY A 405 3.54 -10.40 3.65
CA GLY A 405 3.56 -11.76 3.14
C GLY A 405 4.95 -12.36 2.85
N ILE A 406 6.06 -11.65 3.15
CA ILE A 406 7.39 -12.23 3.03
C ILE A 406 7.71 -13.02 4.30
N THR A 407 7.87 -14.32 4.13
CA THR A 407 8.27 -15.21 5.22
C THR A 407 9.80 -15.32 5.29
N TYR A 408 10.33 -15.60 6.47
CA TYR A 408 11.75 -15.92 6.69
C TYR A 408 12.29 -17.01 5.73
N LYS A 409 11.44 -17.77 5.06
CA LYS A 409 11.79 -18.82 4.08
C LYS A 409 12.26 -18.27 2.74
N ASP A 410 11.96 -17.02 2.45
CA ASP A 410 12.47 -16.37 1.24
C ASP A 410 13.95 -16.04 1.42
N LYS A 411 14.81 -16.91 0.89
CA LYS A 411 16.26 -16.82 1.06
C LYS A 411 16.93 -15.74 0.19
N THR A 412 16.17 -15.09 -0.68
CA THR A 412 16.74 -14.24 -1.74
C THR A 412 16.78 -12.76 -1.39
N THR A 413 16.07 -12.31 -0.37
CA THR A 413 15.88 -10.90 -0.13
C THR A 413 16.42 -10.43 1.23
N THR A 414 17.44 -9.59 1.16
CA THR A 414 17.76 -8.60 2.17
C THR A 414 17.37 -7.25 1.57
N TYR A 415 16.35 -6.63 2.08
CA TYR A 415 15.77 -5.44 1.48
C TYR A 415 16.66 -4.23 1.60
N ILE A 416 17.34 -4.10 2.74
CA ILE A 416 18.29 -3.01 2.95
C ILE A 416 19.49 -3.09 1.99
N ARG A 417 19.84 -4.27 1.47
CA ARG A 417 20.87 -4.43 0.43
C ARG A 417 20.50 -3.75 -0.88
N ASN A 418 19.22 -3.70 -1.19
CA ASN A 418 18.68 -3.07 -2.40
C ASN A 418 18.29 -1.61 -2.17
N PHE A 419 18.38 -1.12 -0.91
CA PHE A 419 18.05 0.24 -0.58
C PHE A 419 19.16 1.18 -1.12
N PRO A 420 18.88 2.07 -2.08
CA PRO A 420 19.87 2.94 -2.68
C PRO A 420 20.29 4.03 -1.66
N GLY A 421 21.50 3.96 -1.19
CA GLY A 421 22.09 4.99 -0.37
C GLY A 421 21.85 4.81 1.12
N GLY A 422 22.41 3.73 1.67
CA GLY A 422 22.46 3.55 3.10
C GLY A 422 22.97 4.81 3.80
N GLY A 423 22.21 5.27 4.79
CA GLY A 423 22.49 6.51 5.48
C GLY A 423 23.80 6.49 6.24
N PRO A 424 24.40 7.64 6.45
CA PRO A 424 25.50 7.79 7.38
C PRO A 424 25.07 7.34 8.78
N GLY A 425 26.03 6.98 9.63
CA GLY A 425 25.79 6.49 10.98
C GLY A 425 25.06 7.44 11.94
N GLU A 426 24.43 8.48 11.44
CA GLU A 426 23.54 9.41 12.16
C GLU A 426 22.07 9.27 11.72
N ALA A 427 21.78 8.34 10.82
CA ALA A 427 20.41 8.10 10.35
C ALA A 427 19.47 7.55 11.44
N ASP A 428 20.01 7.08 12.55
CA ASP A 428 19.26 6.67 13.75
C ASP A 428 18.96 7.82 14.73
N ILE A 429 19.33 9.06 14.41
CA ILE A 429 18.98 10.24 15.19
C ILE A 429 17.67 10.83 14.62
N PRO A 430 16.59 10.91 15.42
CA PRO A 430 15.35 11.53 14.96
C PRO A 430 15.51 13.03 14.75
N PRO A 431 14.80 13.64 13.78
CA PRO A 431 14.66 15.08 13.72
C PRO A 431 14.00 15.63 14.97
N SER A 432 14.49 16.78 15.43
CA SER A 432 13.83 17.54 16.50
C SER A 432 12.76 18.46 15.92
N VAL A 433 11.75 18.78 16.73
CA VAL A 433 10.76 19.80 16.41
C VAL A 433 11.15 21.10 17.11
N MET A 434 11.43 22.14 16.36
CA MET A 434 11.61 23.48 16.93
C MET A 434 10.22 24.14 17.02
N LEU A 435 9.66 24.17 18.21
CA LEU A 435 8.41 24.88 18.50
C LEU A 435 8.73 26.34 18.80
N GLU A 436 8.08 27.26 18.09
CA GLU A 436 8.24 28.71 18.25
C GLU A 436 6.89 29.36 18.56
N TRP A 437 6.90 30.45 19.34
CA TRP A 437 5.68 31.20 19.72
C TRP A 437 5.98 32.69 19.91
N ASP A 438 4.95 33.51 19.85
CA ASP A 438 5.04 34.93 20.20
C ASP A 438 4.92 35.13 21.72
N LEU A 439 5.80 35.95 22.28
CA LEU A 439 5.74 36.30 23.70
C LEU A 439 4.63 37.32 24.04
N ASN A 440 4.02 37.92 23.03
CA ASN A 440 2.93 38.92 23.20
C ASN A 440 3.24 40.03 24.24
N GLY A 441 4.52 40.42 24.28
CA GLY A 441 5.00 41.44 25.23
C GLY A 441 5.31 40.94 26.65
N TYR A 442 5.14 39.63 26.92
CA TYR A 442 5.51 39.03 28.21
C TYR A 442 7.03 38.97 28.39
N SER A 443 7.56 39.46 29.49
CA SER A 443 8.99 39.54 29.74
C SER A 443 9.51 38.66 30.89
N GLY A 444 8.60 37.96 31.58
CA GLY A 444 8.94 37.08 32.71
C GLY A 444 9.43 35.68 32.29
N LYS A 445 9.73 34.86 33.28
CA LYS A 445 9.96 33.40 33.06
C LYS A 445 8.66 32.75 32.70
N THR A 446 8.76 31.69 31.84
CA THR A 446 7.58 30.92 31.37
C THR A 446 7.77 29.44 31.59
N THR A 447 6.68 28.71 31.56
CA THR A 447 6.65 27.24 31.48
C THR A 447 5.92 26.85 30.20
N LEU A 448 6.60 26.10 29.33
CA LEU A 448 5.97 25.44 28.19
C LEU A 448 5.51 24.07 28.65
N LYS A 449 4.23 23.75 28.46
CA LYS A 449 3.66 22.42 28.57
C LYS A 449 3.29 21.92 27.18
N VAL A 450 3.72 20.71 26.84
CA VAL A 450 3.36 20.00 25.60
C VAL A 450 2.73 18.67 25.98
N TRP A 451 1.60 18.30 25.31
CA TRP A 451 0.92 17.05 25.65
C TRP A 451 0.14 16.46 24.46
N ASP A 452 -0.08 15.17 24.52
CA ASP A 452 -1.08 14.43 23.75
C ASP A 452 -2.06 13.72 24.71
N ASN A 453 -2.84 12.77 24.21
CA ASN A 453 -3.82 12.06 25.02
C ASN A 453 -3.22 11.15 26.10
N GLU A 454 -1.95 10.76 25.99
CA GLU A 454 -1.33 9.75 26.84
C GLU A 454 -0.04 10.25 27.53
N TRP A 455 0.45 11.43 27.16
CA TRP A 455 1.74 11.93 27.59
C TRP A 455 1.75 13.45 27.74
N SER A 456 2.54 13.95 28.68
CA SER A 456 2.83 15.37 28.80
C SER A 456 4.23 15.63 29.28
N ARG A 457 4.78 16.81 28.88
CA ARG A 457 6.08 17.28 29.31
C ARG A 457 6.07 18.78 29.56
N GLU A 458 6.77 19.22 30.59
CA GLU A 458 6.94 20.63 30.92
C GLU A 458 8.40 21.06 30.81
N TYR A 459 8.60 22.29 30.33
CA TYR A 459 9.90 22.92 30.18
C TYR A 459 9.89 24.27 30.91
N SER A 460 10.77 24.45 31.90
CA SER A 460 10.96 25.74 32.55
C SER A 460 11.88 26.62 31.71
N LEU A 461 11.40 27.76 31.28
CA LEU A 461 12.06 28.63 30.31
C LEU A 461 12.50 29.94 30.95
N SER A 462 13.65 30.42 30.51
CA SER A 462 14.18 31.74 30.93
C SER A 462 13.33 32.87 30.34
N ALA A 463 13.34 34.03 30.96
CA ALA A 463 12.70 35.23 30.45
C ALA A 463 13.19 35.52 29.00
N GLY A 464 12.26 35.89 28.13
CA GLY A 464 12.54 36.20 26.73
C GLY A 464 12.71 34.97 25.81
N THR A 465 12.54 33.74 26.32
CA THR A 465 12.58 32.53 25.49
C THR A 465 11.28 32.37 24.70
N SER A 466 11.37 32.37 23.37
CA SER A 466 10.24 32.23 22.43
C SER A 466 10.30 30.98 21.57
N LYS A 467 11.19 30.02 21.89
CA LYS A 467 11.28 28.74 21.18
C LYS A 467 11.85 27.64 22.08
N GLN A 468 11.49 26.39 21.78
CA GLN A 468 11.98 25.22 22.48
C GLN A 468 12.14 24.05 21.49
N GLU A 469 13.27 23.38 21.57
CA GLU A 469 13.50 22.11 20.86
C GLU A 469 12.77 20.97 21.58
N LEU A 470 11.97 20.21 20.84
CA LEU A 470 11.26 19.03 21.32
C LEU A 470 11.86 17.78 20.66
N LEU A 471 12.10 16.75 21.46
CA LEU A 471 12.67 15.46 21.04
C LEU A 471 11.70 14.32 21.38
N ASN A 472 11.90 13.19 20.72
CA ASN A 472 11.26 11.92 21.07
C ASN A 472 9.73 11.96 21.00
N LEU A 473 9.18 12.72 20.06
CA LEU A 473 7.74 12.77 19.82
C LEU A 473 7.29 11.55 19.01
N VAL A 474 6.14 10.99 19.36
CA VAL A 474 5.51 9.89 18.64
C VAL A 474 5.06 10.37 17.25
N PRO A 475 5.33 9.65 16.16
CA PRO A 475 4.87 10.02 14.83
C PRO A 475 3.33 9.94 14.71
N ASN A 476 2.77 10.62 13.71
CA ASN A 476 1.36 10.66 13.36
C ASN A 476 0.44 11.04 14.55
N THR A 477 0.92 11.99 15.39
CA THR A 477 0.27 12.36 16.64
C THR A 477 0.00 13.86 16.68
N LYS A 478 -1.18 14.27 17.15
CA LYS A 478 -1.50 15.67 17.45
C LYS A 478 -1.02 16.00 18.85
N TYR A 479 -0.22 17.05 18.96
CA TYR A 479 0.22 17.62 20.21
C TYR A 479 -0.40 19.01 20.44
N ASN A 480 -0.79 19.27 21.67
CA ASN A 480 -1.19 20.60 22.12
C ASN A 480 -0.05 21.21 22.95
N TYR A 481 0.00 22.53 23.01
CA TYR A 481 0.94 23.22 23.88
C TYR A 481 0.33 24.49 24.49
N THR A 482 0.83 24.84 25.67
CA THR A 482 0.54 26.11 26.34
C THR A 482 1.83 26.67 26.94
N VAL A 483 2.06 27.96 26.76
CA VAL A 483 3.14 28.72 27.41
C VAL A 483 2.52 29.59 28.47
N THR A 484 2.88 29.35 29.73
CA THR A 484 2.29 30.06 30.88
C THR A 484 3.36 30.85 31.61
N GLY A 485 3.10 32.09 31.91
CA GLY A 485 3.94 32.96 32.73
C GLY A 485 3.97 32.55 34.20
N SER A 486 4.97 33.02 34.96
CA SER A 486 5.10 32.72 36.39
C SER A 486 3.97 33.34 37.23
N ASP A 487 3.18 34.23 36.65
CA ASP A 487 1.97 34.83 37.19
C ASP A 487 0.65 34.16 36.76
N ASN A 488 0.76 32.98 36.12
CA ASN A 488 -0.30 32.18 35.49
C ASN A 488 -0.95 32.83 34.25
N THR A 489 -0.36 33.87 33.67
CA THR A 489 -0.81 34.44 32.40
C THR A 489 -0.55 33.41 31.27
N VAL A 490 -1.54 33.09 30.44
CA VAL A 490 -1.35 32.34 29.21
C VAL A 490 -0.71 33.28 28.19
N VAL A 491 0.57 33.02 27.85
CA VAL A 491 1.36 33.82 26.92
C VAL A 491 1.12 33.36 25.48
N ALA A 492 1.05 32.06 25.27
CA ALA A 492 0.75 31.42 23.97
C ALA A 492 0.13 30.05 24.17
N GLU A 493 -0.70 29.63 23.23
CA GLU A 493 -1.25 28.29 23.16
C GLU A 493 -1.44 27.87 21.69
N GLY A 494 -1.46 26.59 21.43
CA GLY A 494 -1.67 26.06 20.09
C GLY A 494 -1.54 24.56 20.02
N ALA A 495 -1.50 24.07 18.79
CA ALA A 495 -1.31 22.67 18.50
C ALA A 495 -0.42 22.48 17.26
N PHE A 496 0.17 21.31 17.13
CA PHE A 496 0.93 20.87 15.95
C PHE A 496 0.77 19.37 15.78
N ARG A 497 1.20 18.87 14.62
CA ARG A 497 1.21 17.45 14.30
C ARG A 497 2.62 16.95 14.03
N THR A 498 2.79 15.67 14.22
CA THR A 498 3.99 14.95 13.82
C THR A 498 3.65 13.96 12.70
N LYS A 499 4.62 13.63 11.86
CA LYS A 499 4.54 12.57 10.85
C LYS A 499 5.80 11.71 10.85
N GLY A 500 5.66 10.45 10.43
CA GLY A 500 6.75 9.49 10.32
C GLY A 500 6.28 8.06 10.52
N SER A 501 7.13 7.10 10.18
CA SER A 501 6.82 5.67 10.26
C SER A 501 7.34 4.99 11.53
N ILE A 502 8.39 5.53 12.15
CA ILE A 502 9.07 4.93 13.31
C ILE A 502 9.23 5.96 14.42
N HIS A 503 8.80 5.61 15.63
CA HIS A 503 9.11 6.40 16.83
C HIS A 503 10.56 6.14 17.26
N GLN A 504 11.50 6.88 16.62
CA GLN A 504 12.89 6.89 17.03
C GLN A 504 13.03 7.64 18.35
N VAL A 505 13.90 7.13 19.25
CA VAL A 505 14.19 7.79 20.53
C VAL A 505 15.68 8.07 20.66
N TYR A 506 15.98 9.27 21.09
CA TYR A 506 17.35 9.77 21.26
C TYR A 506 17.57 10.26 22.68
N PHE A 507 18.53 9.68 23.36
CA PHE A 507 18.86 10.05 24.73
C PHE A 507 20.15 10.88 24.82
N SER A 508 21.11 10.53 23.97
CA SER A 508 22.38 11.23 23.76
C SER A 508 23.18 10.42 22.73
N ASN A 509 24.31 10.92 22.27
CA ASN A 509 25.17 10.20 21.32
C ASN A 509 25.69 8.84 21.85
N ASN A 510 25.45 8.51 23.12
CA ASN A 510 25.95 7.31 23.76
C ASN A 510 24.91 6.15 23.86
N VAL A 511 23.68 6.36 23.40
CA VAL A 511 22.66 5.29 23.24
C VAL A 511 22.14 5.35 21.82
N ARG A 512 22.59 4.42 21.00
CA ARG A 512 22.29 4.37 19.57
C ARG A 512 21.23 3.30 19.26
N ASN A 513 20.68 3.32 18.07
CA ASN A 513 19.66 2.36 17.62
C ASN A 513 18.39 2.40 18.49
N GLY A 514 18.08 3.59 19.06
CA GLY A 514 16.96 3.78 19.97
C GLY A 514 15.64 3.92 19.23
N ARG A 515 14.64 3.11 19.59
CA ARG A 515 13.27 3.23 19.08
C ARG A 515 12.24 2.55 19.97
N ASP A 516 11.02 2.97 19.85
CA ASP A 516 9.82 2.31 20.39
C ASP A 516 9.45 1.10 19.52
N LEU A 517 8.93 0.05 20.12
CA LEU A 517 8.33 -1.07 19.41
C LEU A 517 6.84 -0.83 19.06
N GLY A 518 6.28 0.31 19.42
CA GLY A 518 4.92 0.73 19.05
C GLY A 518 4.81 1.11 17.56
N GLY A 519 3.58 1.18 17.07
CA GLY A 519 3.23 1.61 15.71
C GLY A 519 3.14 0.49 14.68
N TRP A 520 3.72 -0.68 14.90
CA TRP A 520 3.60 -1.82 13.99
C TRP A 520 2.16 -2.31 13.92
N LYS A 521 1.72 -2.64 12.70
CA LYS A 521 0.40 -3.24 12.47
C LYS A 521 0.48 -4.75 12.64
N THR A 522 -0.59 -5.34 13.19
CA THR A 522 -0.75 -6.78 13.29
C THR A 522 -1.57 -7.33 12.12
N LEU A 523 -1.46 -8.62 11.86
CA LEU A 523 -2.21 -9.29 10.80
C LEU A 523 -3.75 -9.26 11.00
N ASP A 524 -4.22 -9.01 12.23
CA ASP A 524 -5.64 -8.83 12.56
C ASP A 524 -6.07 -7.35 12.60
N GLY A 525 -5.22 -6.43 12.11
CA GLY A 525 -5.54 -5.02 11.94
C GLY A 525 -5.31 -4.12 13.15
N LYS A 526 -4.89 -4.68 14.30
CA LYS A 526 -4.54 -3.90 15.49
C LYS A 526 -3.21 -3.18 15.34
N THR A 527 -2.91 -2.29 16.26
CA THR A 527 -1.65 -1.56 16.31
C THR A 527 -0.93 -1.84 17.62
N VAL A 528 0.38 -2.06 17.56
CA VAL A 528 1.22 -2.16 18.76
C VAL A 528 1.29 -0.79 19.45
N ALA A 529 0.92 -0.74 20.73
CA ALA A 529 0.84 0.50 21.49
C ALA A 529 2.22 1.13 21.68
N TYR A 530 2.30 2.44 21.46
CA TYR A 530 3.49 3.24 21.77
C TYR A 530 3.74 3.35 23.27
N ARG A 531 4.96 3.71 23.64
CA ARG A 531 5.38 4.03 25.02
C ARG A 531 5.24 2.88 26.02
N LYS A 532 5.31 1.64 25.54
CA LYS A 532 5.28 0.45 26.38
C LYS A 532 6.61 -0.28 26.39
N LEU A 533 7.24 -0.44 25.22
CA LEU A 533 8.46 -1.20 25.08
C LEU A 533 9.40 -0.53 24.08
N TYR A 534 10.56 -0.14 24.56
CA TYR A 534 11.59 0.49 23.76
C TYR A 534 12.78 -0.46 23.57
N ARG A 535 13.55 -0.24 22.51
CA ARG A 535 14.77 -1.00 22.26
C ARG A 535 15.93 -0.10 21.84
N GLY A 536 17.16 -0.57 22.08
CA GLY A 536 18.36 0.16 21.64
C GLY A 536 19.66 -0.57 21.95
N GLY A 537 20.77 0.13 21.71
CA GLY A 537 22.13 -0.27 22.11
C GLY A 537 22.41 -0.05 23.60
N ALA A 538 23.64 -0.32 23.99
CA ALA A 538 24.08 -0.24 25.41
C ALA A 538 23.79 1.15 25.99
N VAL A 539 23.19 1.16 27.18
CA VAL A 539 22.85 2.38 27.91
C VAL A 539 24.08 3.00 28.53
N ARG A 540 24.58 4.11 27.97
CA ARG A 540 25.69 4.91 28.44
C ARG A 540 25.29 6.39 28.46
N ILE A 541 24.24 6.71 29.23
CA ILE A 541 23.61 8.02 29.23
C ILE A 541 24.25 8.99 30.19
N ASP A 542 24.36 10.25 29.75
CA ASP A 542 24.69 11.41 30.58
C ASP A 542 23.43 11.98 31.26
N ASP A 543 23.56 13.10 31.96
CA ASP A 543 22.43 13.69 32.68
C ASP A 543 21.33 14.23 31.73
N LYS A 544 21.70 14.68 30.51
CA LYS A 544 20.74 15.05 29.48
C LYS A 544 19.96 13.80 29.04
N GLY A 545 20.64 12.70 28.76
CA GLY A 545 20.05 11.44 28.41
C GLY A 545 19.12 10.88 29.48
N LYS A 546 19.48 11.00 30.76
CA LYS A 546 18.61 10.65 31.89
C LYS A 546 17.33 11.49 31.93
N THR A 547 17.44 12.77 31.58
CA THR A 547 16.28 13.67 31.49
C THR A 547 15.32 13.22 30.40
N GLU A 548 15.83 12.89 29.21
CA GLU A 548 15.03 12.35 28.11
C GLU A 548 14.42 10.99 28.46
N TRP A 549 15.17 10.10 29.09
CA TRP A 549 14.71 8.80 29.56
C TRP A 549 13.50 8.92 30.50
N LYS A 550 13.59 9.81 31.48
CA LYS A 550 12.49 10.11 32.42
C LYS A 550 11.27 10.73 31.71
N ALA A 551 11.52 11.62 30.75
CA ALA A 551 10.46 12.27 29.98
C ALA A 551 9.66 11.28 29.11
N LEU A 552 10.29 10.20 28.64
CA LEU A 552 9.62 9.10 27.95
C LEU A 552 8.87 8.16 28.90
N GLY A 553 8.94 8.38 30.21
CA GLY A 553 8.28 7.55 31.20
C GLY A 553 8.89 6.15 31.38
N ILE A 554 10.12 5.90 30.90
CA ILE A 554 10.78 4.60 31.03
C ILE A 554 11.14 4.37 32.50
N LYS A 555 10.65 3.24 33.07
CA LYS A 555 10.78 2.89 34.47
C LYS A 555 11.46 1.52 34.69
N ALA A 556 11.78 0.81 33.61
CA ALA A 556 12.41 -0.49 33.67
C ALA A 556 13.49 -0.63 32.59
N ASP A 557 14.56 -1.36 32.94
CA ASP A 557 15.73 -1.56 32.11
C ASP A 557 16.07 -3.07 32.06
N LEU A 558 15.99 -3.64 30.84
CA LEU A 558 16.27 -5.04 30.56
C LEU A 558 17.61 -5.15 29.80
N ASP A 559 18.67 -5.43 30.53
CA ASP A 559 20.01 -5.58 29.98
C ASP A 559 20.27 -7.03 29.52
N LEU A 560 20.38 -7.24 28.23
CA LEU A 560 20.60 -8.56 27.61
C LEU A 560 22.08 -8.88 27.35
N ARG A 561 23.01 -8.12 27.92
CA ARG A 561 24.47 -8.40 27.81
C ARG A 561 24.84 -9.62 28.62
N GLU A 562 26.13 -9.95 28.60
CA GLU A 562 26.68 -11.09 29.34
C GLU A 562 26.45 -10.96 30.85
N ALA A 563 26.41 -12.07 31.58
CA ALA A 563 26.28 -12.08 33.02
C ALA A 563 27.37 -11.22 33.70
N GLY A 564 26.94 -10.34 34.59
CA GLY A 564 27.82 -9.42 35.25
C GLY A 564 28.20 -8.15 34.46
N ALA A 565 27.62 -7.93 33.27
CA ALA A 565 27.80 -6.70 32.48
C ALA A 565 27.33 -5.44 33.23
N ALA A 566 26.28 -5.56 34.02
CA ALA A 566 25.82 -4.54 34.94
C ALA A 566 25.10 -5.18 36.15
N SER A 567 25.15 -4.51 37.30
CA SER A 567 24.46 -4.89 38.54
C SER A 567 23.26 -3.99 38.87
N LYS A 568 23.10 -2.91 38.12
CA LYS A 568 21.99 -1.94 38.21
C LYS A 568 21.86 -1.15 36.91
N SER A 569 20.73 -0.53 36.71
CA SER A 569 20.50 0.34 35.54
C SER A 569 21.44 1.57 35.58
N PRO A 570 22.11 1.90 34.46
CA PRO A 570 22.80 3.17 34.31
C PRO A 570 21.88 4.39 34.32
N ALA A 571 20.58 4.22 34.05
CA ALA A 571 19.61 5.29 34.02
C ALA A 571 19.21 5.80 35.42
N GLY A 572 19.35 4.97 36.46
CA GLY A 572 19.08 5.35 37.86
C GLY A 572 18.84 4.15 38.75
N SER A 573 18.92 4.38 40.08
CA SER A 573 18.70 3.34 41.09
C SER A 573 17.22 3.06 41.38
N ASP A 574 16.33 3.88 40.84
CA ASP A 574 14.89 3.78 40.94
C ASP A 574 14.26 2.94 39.80
N MET A 575 15.07 2.47 38.87
CA MET A 575 14.66 1.61 37.77
C MET A 575 14.46 0.17 38.26
N ALA A 576 13.37 -0.48 37.80
CA ALA A 576 13.30 -1.94 37.79
C ALA A 576 14.39 -2.47 36.83
N PHE A 577 15.19 -3.42 37.26
CA PHE A 577 16.35 -3.86 36.49
C PHE A 577 16.57 -5.37 36.58
N ILE A 578 16.78 -6.02 35.41
CA ILE A 578 17.34 -7.37 35.34
C ILE A 578 18.43 -7.47 34.27
N CYS A 579 19.39 -8.38 34.48
CA CYS A 579 20.39 -8.77 33.52
C CYS A 579 20.55 -10.30 33.49
N PRO A 580 19.72 -11.03 32.71
CA PRO A 580 19.70 -12.50 32.67
C PRO A 580 21.01 -13.12 32.15
N GLY A 581 21.84 -12.36 31.43
CA GLY A 581 23.16 -12.78 31.00
C GLY A 581 23.18 -13.65 29.75
N PHE A 582 23.14 -13.04 28.57
CA PHE A 582 23.20 -13.77 27.29
C PHE A 582 24.54 -13.57 26.59
N PRO A 583 25.35 -14.62 26.35
CA PRO A 583 26.59 -14.51 25.57
C PRO A 583 26.34 -14.35 24.08
N ARG A 584 25.17 -14.81 23.57
CA ARG A 584 24.76 -14.79 22.18
C ARG A 584 23.28 -14.49 22.02
N GLY A 585 22.87 -14.09 20.84
CA GLY A 585 21.48 -13.86 20.47
C GLY A 585 20.86 -14.98 19.63
N TYR A 586 19.66 -14.72 19.10
CA TYR A 586 18.94 -15.54 18.13
C TYR A 586 18.65 -16.96 18.64
N LYS A 587 18.83 -17.98 17.81
CA LYS A 587 18.53 -19.36 18.11
C LYS A 587 19.27 -19.86 19.37
N ASP A 588 20.53 -19.49 19.56
CA ASP A 588 21.30 -19.89 20.75
C ASP A 588 20.65 -19.36 22.05
N MET A 589 20.16 -18.13 22.03
CA MET A 589 19.45 -17.53 23.15
C MET A 589 18.15 -18.27 23.45
N MET A 590 17.39 -18.66 22.42
CA MET A 590 16.13 -19.35 22.56
C MET A 590 16.28 -20.84 22.95
N THR A 591 17.39 -21.46 22.64
CA THR A 591 17.63 -22.89 22.93
C THR A 591 18.46 -23.09 24.22
N SER A 592 19.72 -22.66 24.19
CA SER A 592 20.69 -22.91 25.26
C SER A 592 20.47 -22.01 26.49
N TYR A 593 19.78 -20.86 26.29
CA TYR A 593 19.55 -19.85 27.35
C TYR A 593 18.06 -19.53 27.51
N SER A 594 17.20 -20.50 27.25
CA SER A 594 15.75 -20.35 27.29
C SER A 594 15.19 -19.92 28.66
N SER A 595 15.85 -20.29 29.77
CA SER A 595 15.49 -19.82 31.10
C SER A 595 15.64 -18.30 31.25
N GLY A 596 16.66 -17.70 30.65
CA GLY A 596 16.82 -16.26 30.60
C GLY A 596 15.75 -15.58 29.72
N VAL A 597 15.35 -16.22 28.62
CA VAL A 597 14.23 -15.71 27.80
C VAL A 597 12.93 -15.73 28.61
N LYS A 598 12.66 -16.80 29.38
CA LYS A 598 11.52 -16.84 30.31
C LYS A 598 11.58 -15.67 31.29
N GLU A 599 12.74 -15.44 31.91
CA GLU A 599 12.93 -14.34 32.85
C GLU A 599 12.64 -12.97 32.19
N CYS A 600 13.09 -12.75 30.95
CA CYS A 600 12.77 -11.54 30.19
C CYS A 600 11.26 -11.33 30.01
N PHE A 601 10.54 -12.34 29.57
CA PHE A 601 9.09 -12.22 29.31
C PHE A 601 8.28 -12.08 30.60
N THR A 602 8.66 -12.76 31.67
CA THR A 602 8.05 -12.57 33.00
C THR A 602 8.28 -11.13 33.50
N PHE A 603 9.50 -10.62 33.37
CA PHE A 603 9.83 -9.25 33.77
C PHE A 603 9.07 -8.21 32.92
N ILE A 604 9.00 -8.38 31.59
CA ILE A 604 8.24 -7.50 30.71
C ILE A 604 6.76 -7.48 31.14
N ALA A 605 6.15 -8.63 31.33
CA ALA A 605 4.74 -8.74 31.73
C ALA A 605 4.50 -8.06 33.09
N GLU A 606 5.35 -8.30 34.08
CA GLU A 606 5.27 -7.66 35.40
C GLU A 606 5.40 -6.13 35.30
N CYS A 607 6.36 -5.65 34.54
CA CYS A 607 6.55 -4.21 34.33
C CYS A 607 5.34 -3.57 33.64
N LEU A 608 4.80 -4.20 32.60
CA LEU A 608 3.64 -3.70 31.88
C LEU A 608 2.39 -3.63 32.76
N ARG A 609 2.13 -4.66 33.60
CA ARG A 609 1.02 -4.67 34.58
C ARG A 609 1.11 -3.50 35.57
N ASN A 610 2.32 -3.06 35.89
CA ASN A 610 2.59 -1.99 36.86
C ASN A 610 2.82 -0.62 36.18
N ASP A 611 2.45 -0.45 34.92
CA ASP A 611 2.67 0.76 34.12
C ASP A 611 4.12 1.26 34.18
N LYS A 612 5.05 0.34 33.97
CA LYS A 612 6.48 0.60 33.89
C LYS A 612 6.99 0.30 32.49
N PRO A 613 7.01 1.27 31.57
CA PRO A 613 7.61 1.09 30.26
C PRO A 613 9.06 0.59 30.36
N VAL A 614 9.39 -0.41 29.50
CA VAL A 614 10.67 -1.12 29.56
C VAL A 614 11.57 -0.70 28.41
N PHE A 615 12.84 -0.48 28.66
CA PHE A 615 13.87 -0.37 27.65
C PHE A 615 14.71 -1.64 27.57
N ILE A 616 14.71 -2.27 26.41
CA ILE A 616 15.45 -3.51 26.14
C ILE A 616 16.73 -3.18 25.40
N HIS A 617 17.87 -3.62 25.91
CA HIS A 617 19.12 -3.35 25.23
C HIS A 617 20.15 -4.48 25.35
N CYS A 618 21.11 -4.46 24.43
CA CYS A 618 22.34 -5.22 24.52
C CYS A 618 23.52 -4.31 24.18
N SER A 619 24.58 -4.79 23.52
CA SER A 619 25.70 -3.92 23.11
C SER A 619 25.31 -3.02 21.94
N ALA A 620 24.86 -3.59 20.82
CA ALA A 620 24.46 -2.88 19.60
C ALA A 620 22.95 -2.68 19.46
N GLY A 621 22.13 -3.30 20.31
CA GLY A 621 20.67 -3.31 20.15
C GLY A 621 20.18 -4.16 18.97
N ARG A 622 21.03 -5.01 18.39
CA ARG A 622 20.74 -5.80 17.19
C ARG A 622 20.33 -7.24 17.50
N ASP A 623 21.27 -8.04 18.02
CA ASP A 623 21.13 -9.51 18.06
C ASP A 623 20.25 -9.99 19.22
N ARG A 624 20.71 -9.80 20.46
CA ARG A 624 19.98 -10.20 21.68
C ARG A 624 18.69 -9.41 21.85
N THR A 625 18.77 -8.11 21.68
CA THR A 625 17.63 -7.19 21.68
C THR A 625 16.67 -7.52 20.53
N GLY A 626 17.19 -7.78 19.32
CA GLY A 626 16.38 -8.19 18.17
C GLY A 626 15.67 -9.52 18.39
N THR A 627 16.25 -10.46 19.15
CA THR A 627 15.58 -11.72 19.51
C THR A 627 14.34 -11.49 20.38
N ILE A 628 14.47 -10.68 21.43
CA ILE A 628 13.33 -10.35 22.32
C ILE A 628 12.29 -9.52 21.57
N ALA A 629 12.72 -8.54 20.76
CA ALA A 629 11.81 -7.74 19.93
C ALA A 629 11.04 -8.61 18.92
N MET A 630 11.70 -9.51 18.20
CA MET A 630 11.09 -10.45 17.27
C MET A 630 10.06 -11.34 17.96
N LEU A 631 10.40 -11.91 19.12
CA LEU A 631 9.47 -12.74 19.88
C LEU A 631 8.28 -11.92 20.39
N THR A 632 8.50 -10.69 20.86
CA THR A 632 7.42 -9.82 21.34
C THR A 632 6.49 -9.41 20.22
N LEU A 633 7.00 -8.83 19.14
CA LEU A 633 6.20 -8.40 17.99
C LEU A 633 5.53 -9.59 17.30
N GLY A 634 6.22 -10.73 17.19
CA GLY A 634 5.66 -11.97 16.66
C GLY A 634 4.52 -12.53 17.54
N LEU A 635 4.65 -12.48 18.87
CA LEU A 635 3.58 -12.84 19.81
C LEU A 635 2.33 -11.97 19.65
N LEU A 636 2.54 -10.70 19.33
CA LEU A 636 1.47 -9.73 19.10
C LEU A 636 0.81 -9.89 17.72
N GLY A 637 1.35 -10.70 16.83
CA GLY A 637 0.79 -10.96 15.51
C GLY A 637 1.24 -9.99 14.42
N VAL A 638 2.36 -9.31 14.61
CA VAL A 638 3.01 -8.51 13.55
C VAL A 638 3.53 -9.43 12.46
N ASP A 639 3.40 -9.03 11.20
CA ASP A 639 3.84 -9.79 10.03
C ASP A 639 5.35 -10.06 10.05
N GLU A 640 5.76 -11.25 9.57
CA GLU A 640 7.18 -11.63 9.55
C GLU A 640 8.06 -10.70 8.71
N GLY A 641 7.49 -10.08 7.67
CA GLY A 641 8.18 -9.07 6.90
C GLY A 641 8.49 -7.83 7.74
N ASP A 642 7.54 -7.39 8.55
CA ASP A 642 7.74 -6.24 9.44
C ASP A 642 8.68 -6.56 10.61
N LEU A 643 8.71 -7.81 11.08
CA LEU A 643 9.77 -8.28 11.99
C LEU A 643 11.16 -8.14 11.35
N GLY A 644 11.26 -8.46 10.06
CA GLY A 644 12.46 -8.27 9.26
C GLY A 644 12.86 -6.81 9.12
N LYS A 645 11.89 -5.91 8.88
CA LYS A 645 12.12 -4.46 8.86
C LYS A 645 12.64 -3.94 10.19
N ASP A 646 11.98 -4.29 11.30
CA ASP A 646 12.47 -3.85 12.63
C ASP A 646 13.90 -4.32 12.87
N TYR A 647 14.24 -5.55 12.45
CA TYR A 647 15.62 -6.02 12.53
C TYR A 647 16.57 -5.16 11.66
N GLU A 648 16.20 -4.89 10.42
CA GLU A 648 17.03 -4.17 9.45
C GLU A 648 17.21 -2.68 9.80
N LEU A 649 16.26 -2.04 10.50
CA LEU A 649 16.40 -0.66 10.98
C LEU A 649 17.67 -0.45 11.81
N THR A 650 18.23 -1.49 12.41
CA THR A 650 19.50 -1.44 13.12
C THR A 650 20.67 -1.00 12.25
N TYR A 651 20.59 -1.20 10.94
CA TYR A 651 21.66 -0.83 10.00
C TYR A 651 21.79 0.68 9.76
N PHE A 652 20.78 1.46 10.12
CA PHE A 652 20.87 2.91 10.12
C PHE A 652 21.64 3.48 11.32
N SER A 653 22.02 2.64 12.26
CA SER A 653 22.82 2.98 13.43
C SER A 653 24.30 2.62 13.22
N PRO A 654 25.26 3.40 13.76
CA PRO A 654 26.69 3.07 13.74
C PRO A 654 27.02 1.70 14.33
N GLU A 655 26.22 1.24 15.29
CA GLU A 655 26.40 -0.05 15.96
C GLU A 655 26.02 -1.26 15.11
N GLY A 656 25.21 -1.06 14.07
CA GLY A 656 24.75 -2.11 13.15
C GLY A 656 25.53 -2.18 11.84
N TRP A 657 26.47 -1.30 11.65
CA TRP A 657 27.02 -0.93 10.37
C TRP A 657 28.20 -1.80 9.93
N SER A 658 28.12 -2.39 8.74
CA SER A 658 29.27 -2.82 7.96
C SER A 658 29.02 -2.46 6.50
N MET A 659 29.86 -1.58 5.95
CA MET A 659 29.78 -1.17 4.55
C MET A 659 30.76 -2.00 3.74
N SER A 660 30.28 -2.59 2.64
CA SER A 660 31.09 -3.20 1.60
C SER A 660 30.95 -2.41 0.30
N TYR A 661 31.81 -2.65 -0.65
CA TYR A 661 31.77 -2.02 -1.96
C TYR A 661 31.63 -3.10 -3.03
N ASP A 662 30.78 -2.85 -4.02
CA ASP A 662 30.67 -3.72 -5.19
C ASP A 662 31.88 -3.56 -6.13
N ASP A 663 31.94 -4.37 -7.19
CA ASP A 663 33.03 -4.34 -8.18
C ASP A 663 33.16 -3.00 -8.92
N ASN A 664 32.14 -2.13 -8.84
CA ASN A 664 32.12 -0.77 -9.39
C ASN A 664 32.45 0.30 -8.35
N GLY A 665 32.81 -0.09 -7.13
CA GLY A 665 33.12 0.82 -6.03
C GLY A 665 31.88 1.49 -5.41
N LYS A 666 30.66 1.02 -5.69
CA LYS A 666 29.44 1.50 -5.09
C LYS A 666 29.27 0.89 -3.70
N ALA A 667 29.10 1.74 -2.72
CA ALA A 667 28.84 1.31 -1.34
C ALA A 667 27.52 0.56 -1.20
N PHE A 668 27.54 -0.55 -0.48
CA PHE A 668 26.34 -1.29 -0.07
C PHE A 668 26.55 -1.85 1.33
N TYR A 669 25.43 -2.16 2.02
CA TYR A 669 25.50 -2.79 3.33
C TYR A 669 25.63 -4.31 3.17
N ASP A 670 26.67 -4.91 3.77
CA ASP A 670 26.83 -6.37 3.77
C ASP A 670 26.13 -6.98 4.99
N HIS A 671 25.01 -7.65 4.71
CA HIS A 671 24.15 -8.25 5.75
C HIS A 671 24.05 -9.76 5.68
N THR A 672 24.69 -10.37 4.72
CA THR A 672 24.51 -11.79 4.40
C THR A 672 24.71 -12.71 5.60
N ARG A 673 25.63 -12.36 6.50
CA ARG A 673 25.94 -13.16 7.69
C ARG A 673 24.88 -13.04 8.78
N ASN A 674 24.37 -11.83 9.02
CA ASN A 674 23.46 -11.55 10.14
C ASN A 674 22.01 -11.92 9.80
N VAL A 675 21.59 -11.73 8.56
CA VAL A 675 20.25 -12.13 8.07
C VAL A 675 20.05 -13.64 8.17
N SER A 676 21.07 -14.43 7.87
CA SER A 676 20.99 -15.91 8.02
C SER A 676 20.75 -16.31 9.47
N THR A 677 21.30 -15.56 10.43
CA THR A 677 21.15 -15.82 11.87
C THR A 677 19.73 -15.46 12.36
N PHE A 678 19.20 -14.32 11.93
CA PHE A 678 17.81 -13.92 12.21
C PHE A 678 16.82 -14.92 11.62
N ARG A 679 17.01 -15.33 10.36
CA ARG A 679 16.21 -16.39 9.72
C ARG A 679 16.24 -17.70 10.49
N GLY A 680 17.41 -18.12 10.96
CA GLY A 680 17.54 -19.32 11.77
C GLY A 680 16.76 -19.26 13.08
N ALA A 681 16.57 -18.06 13.64
CA ALA A 681 15.70 -17.85 14.79
C ALA A 681 14.21 -18.02 14.43
N CYS A 682 13.77 -17.41 13.34
CA CYS A 682 12.40 -17.57 12.83
C CYS A 682 12.10 -19.03 12.47
N GLU A 683 13.03 -19.73 11.81
CA GLU A 683 12.93 -21.17 11.49
C GLU A 683 12.76 -22.02 12.77
N TYR A 684 13.48 -21.67 13.83
CA TYR A 684 13.34 -22.35 15.10
C TYR A 684 11.95 -22.12 15.70
N VAL A 685 11.41 -20.91 15.65
CA VAL A 685 10.03 -20.61 16.06
C VAL A 685 9.03 -21.45 15.26
N TRP A 686 9.16 -21.51 13.95
CA TRP A 686 8.28 -22.33 13.09
C TRP A 686 8.35 -23.85 13.38
N SER A 687 9.41 -24.32 13.99
CA SER A 687 9.54 -25.74 14.37
C SER A 687 8.50 -26.21 15.39
N PHE A 688 7.79 -25.30 16.05
CA PHE A 688 6.68 -25.61 16.99
C PHE A 688 5.37 -25.98 16.29
N LYS A 689 5.30 -25.88 14.95
CA LYS A 689 4.23 -26.43 14.10
C LYS A 689 2.81 -25.96 14.46
N ALA A 690 2.64 -24.69 14.77
CA ALA A 690 1.34 -24.03 14.82
C ALA A 690 0.94 -23.41 13.48
N LYS A 691 -0.25 -22.85 13.36
CA LYS A 691 -0.79 -22.30 12.11
C LYS A 691 -0.15 -20.96 11.74
N THR A 692 0.07 -20.11 12.72
CA THR A 692 0.61 -18.77 12.54
C THR A 692 1.95 -18.60 13.25
N PHE A 693 2.73 -17.58 12.89
CA PHE A 693 3.97 -17.24 13.59
C PHE A 693 3.68 -16.90 15.07
N ALA A 694 2.62 -16.13 15.33
CA ALA A 694 2.20 -15.75 16.68
C ALA A 694 1.89 -16.97 17.56
N GLU A 695 1.15 -17.95 17.03
CA GLU A 695 0.87 -19.21 17.75
C GLU A 695 2.15 -20.02 18.00
N ASN A 696 3.11 -20.01 17.09
CA ASN A 696 4.40 -20.68 17.29
C ASN A 696 5.24 -19.99 18.36
N VAL A 697 5.25 -18.66 18.41
CA VAL A 697 5.91 -17.90 19.49
C VAL A 697 5.25 -18.22 20.82
N GLU A 698 3.92 -18.22 20.90
CA GLU A 698 3.20 -18.58 22.12
C GLU A 698 3.54 -20.01 22.60
N LYS A 699 3.51 -20.99 21.71
CA LYS A 699 3.94 -22.36 22.03
C LYS A 699 5.38 -22.43 22.54
N TYR A 700 6.26 -21.69 21.92
CA TYR A 700 7.66 -21.60 22.36
C TYR A 700 7.73 -21.04 23.80
N LEU A 701 7.10 -19.89 24.06
CA LEU A 701 7.12 -19.23 25.37
C LEU A 701 6.51 -20.13 26.45
N LEU A 702 5.40 -20.77 26.17
CA LEU A 702 4.81 -21.77 27.09
C LEU A 702 5.76 -22.96 27.36
N SER A 703 6.44 -23.46 26.33
CA SER A 703 7.37 -24.59 26.44
C SER A 703 8.58 -24.30 27.33
N ILE A 704 8.98 -23.05 27.44
CA ILE A 704 10.06 -22.62 28.33
C ILE A 704 9.57 -22.13 29.70
N GLY A 705 8.22 -22.22 29.93
CA GLY A 705 7.58 -21.95 31.21
C GLY A 705 7.19 -20.50 31.48
N VAL A 706 7.04 -19.66 30.44
CA VAL A 706 6.31 -18.38 30.56
C VAL A 706 4.84 -18.71 30.82
N SER A 707 4.20 -18.01 31.75
CA SER A 707 2.81 -18.29 32.08
C SER A 707 1.85 -17.78 31.01
N GLN A 708 0.71 -18.45 30.81
CA GLN A 708 -0.34 -17.99 29.93
C GLN A 708 -0.83 -16.58 30.33
N GLN A 709 -0.85 -16.31 31.66
CA GLN A 709 -1.23 -14.99 32.16
C GLN A 709 -0.27 -13.90 31.68
N ASP A 710 1.06 -14.13 31.76
CA ASP A 710 2.05 -13.15 31.27
C ASP A 710 1.89 -12.89 29.77
N ILE A 711 1.64 -13.92 28.99
CA ILE A 711 1.37 -13.81 27.55
C ILE A 711 0.12 -12.96 27.28
N ASN A 712 -0.98 -13.24 28.01
CA ASN A 712 -2.23 -12.51 27.86
C ASN A 712 -2.10 -11.04 28.28
N ASP A 713 -1.35 -10.77 29.35
CA ASP A 713 -1.11 -9.40 29.83
C ASP A 713 -0.28 -8.60 28.81
N ILE A 714 0.77 -9.18 28.25
CA ILE A 714 1.55 -8.54 27.18
C ILE A 714 0.63 -8.18 25.99
N ARG A 715 -0.20 -9.12 25.51
CA ARG A 715 -1.13 -8.87 24.41
C ARG A 715 -2.15 -7.78 24.75
N SER A 716 -2.79 -7.87 25.91
CA SER A 716 -3.86 -6.93 26.28
C SER A 716 -3.36 -5.50 26.53
N ILE A 717 -2.11 -5.31 26.95
CA ILE A 717 -1.53 -4.01 27.25
C ILE A 717 -0.86 -3.39 26.03
N MET A 718 -0.29 -4.23 25.15
CA MET A 718 0.48 -3.74 24.00
C MET A 718 -0.33 -3.69 22.69
N LEU A 719 -1.56 -4.17 22.63
CA LEU A 719 -2.41 -4.07 21.44
C LEU A 719 -3.56 -3.07 21.65
N LYS A 720 -3.71 -2.18 20.65
CA LYS A 720 -4.82 -1.21 20.56
C LYS A 720 -5.67 -1.50 19.34
#